data_84332f33bd2b9bf4077e041e1505e96c
#
_entry.id   84332f33bd2b9bf4077e041e1505e96c
#
_cell.length_a   1.000
_cell.length_b   1.000
_cell.length_c   1.000
_cell.angle_alpha   90.00
_cell.angle_beta   90.00
_cell.angle_gamma   90.00
#
_symmetry.space_group_name_H-M   'P 1'
#
loop_
_entity.id
_entity.type
_entity.pdbx_description
1 polymer ?
#
loop_
_entity_poly.entity_id
_entity_poly.type
_entity_poly.pdbx_seq_one_letter_code
_entity_poly.pdbx_strand_id
1 'polypeptide(L)'
;MAFVKDMVRMWLHAWKRFVSIALISLLGVAVLTGIYAGCRDAFLATDRFFDTQGLHDIQVLSTAGLTDGDIAALRKVRGVAKVQAERSQEVTFDLGGRKSATMQEIGANGIDWPYVQEGRLPKKAGEIAVTRKFIRDSGKKIGSHLTVAPESSSSATSVSDSGESDTQGAEDKAPSFPTKLTIVGVVLDPQNLSNPDGYSAMTSFRSTAATDYTFFAPSDGVTGTLYTSATLLVKGSANENTFDESYENTVKQVTDRIDDAVKTDRQKVRWQELLDVGNRQIAATRAEADKKFAEAQSQIDENRRQFDQQVDQIMSMQAGATGAMDPTQLDETTREAMRETIIAATPELAHAKQRLDQAQSQLDEQKAQTEQTLKTKENELKTSIPQVRWYVQDRQSLGGFSALKSDLDSIQSLGNAFPIVFLVVAVMMSLTSMARMVEEDRSLIGTYVGLGYGRLAVASRYLLFALLACLIGGGLGLLVGFLGIPAFLLVVLEGMYVMPGVRLEYDWLYGSLGIALFVVGVLAATIYACVQEMRMTPAALMRPKAPRAGSRILLERIKPVWNRMGFLSKVTARNIFRFKSRLIMTVGGVAGCTALIVCGLAINDTVADLGIKQYRDVYQYDLMVVSGDSDADEMRVKVASDGRTTSTMNVRIESGDMAVGKSDSGSGDSSGSVGSESIQLVAVPEKRLSDLGKMVTLQPVHSGILGTSSIGGKGSLKLDDDGVIVAQSAASSLGIATGSKVRLTNGDGVQATAKVSAVNRNLIGSDVYISETYYVKLFGKSFVSNVSVSGESDKQGTENASQLSISPESDKQAGKTGVQMSVSAESDVQSTKSLTWNAMYAKLSGSDQSQTDYAQSLEKDSSVVKAVSSAHMADSFKFDLMGAVVALIVALAGGLALVVLFTLANTNVSERVREMATLKVLGFFDREVHHYVNREMMILTVMGVVLGLPLGRFVGGLLTMALNMPSLYFEVEVKPLSYVIAVVATMMFALLVQLFVNPVLDRIDPISSLKSVE
;
A
#
# COMPACT_ATOMS: atom_id res chain seq x y z
N MET A 1 8.09 -2.18 -66.13
CA MET A 1 6.71 -2.63 -65.99
C MET A 1 6.54 -4.12 -65.73
N ALA A 2 7.18 -5.01 -66.47
CA ALA A 2 7.05 -6.46 -66.30
C ALA A 2 7.42 -6.94 -64.89
N PHE A 3 8.52 -6.48 -64.31
CA PHE A 3 8.97 -6.81 -62.95
C PHE A 3 7.96 -6.44 -61.87
N VAL A 4 7.39 -5.26 -61.95
CA VAL A 4 6.34 -4.81 -60.98
C VAL A 4 5.04 -5.64 -61.14
N LYS A 5 4.62 -5.95 -62.36
CA LYS A 5 3.47 -6.80 -62.61
C LYS A 5 3.65 -8.21 -62.07
N ASP A 6 4.84 -8.75 -62.20
CA ASP A 6 5.21 -10.05 -61.65
C ASP A 6 5.26 -10.04 -60.12
N MET A 7 5.78 -8.94 -59.52
CA MET A 7 5.78 -8.73 -58.09
C MET A 7 4.35 -8.72 -57.49
N VAL A 8 3.43 -8.01 -58.11
CA VAL A 8 2.01 -7.98 -57.65
C VAL A 8 1.34 -9.34 -57.81
N ARG A 9 1.64 -10.09 -58.91
CA ARG A 9 1.11 -11.46 -59.07
C ARG A 9 1.61 -12.41 -57.98
N MET A 10 2.91 -12.31 -57.64
CA MET A 10 3.47 -13.07 -56.52
C MET A 10 2.77 -12.76 -55.19
N TRP A 11 2.50 -11.49 -54.90
CA TRP A 11 1.79 -11.09 -53.70
C TRP A 11 0.37 -11.66 -53.60
N LEU A 12 -0.38 -11.61 -54.71
CA LEU A 12 -1.71 -12.20 -54.81
C LEU A 12 -1.67 -13.73 -54.63
N HIS A 13 -0.66 -14.39 -55.11
CA HIS A 13 -0.48 -15.83 -54.92
C HIS A 13 -0.10 -16.20 -53.49
N ALA A 14 0.67 -15.36 -52.83
CA ALA A 14 1.13 -15.56 -51.46
C ALA A 14 0.25 -14.90 -50.37
N TRP A 15 -1.04 -14.55 -50.72
CA TRP A 15 -1.95 -13.77 -49.85
C TRP A 15 -2.12 -14.37 -48.44
N LYS A 16 -2.10 -15.72 -48.29
CA LYS A 16 -2.21 -16.37 -46.98
C LYS A 16 -1.06 -16.03 -46.08
N ARG A 17 0.21 -15.92 -46.59
CA ARG A 17 1.39 -15.54 -45.85
C ARG A 17 1.34 -14.05 -45.49
N PHE A 18 0.80 -13.24 -46.44
CA PHE A 18 0.61 -11.80 -46.20
C PHE A 18 -0.33 -11.59 -45.02
N VAL A 19 -1.49 -12.24 -45.02
CA VAL A 19 -2.47 -12.15 -43.94
C VAL A 19 -1.87 -12.66 -42.61
N SER A 20 -1.09 -13.74 -42.63
CA SER A 20 -0.43 -14.24 -41.39
C SER A 20 0.54 -13.23 -40.79
N ILE A 21 1.42 -12.61 -41.59
CA ILE A 21 2.38 -11.60 -41.11
C ILE A 21 1.61 -10.37 -40.64
N ALA A 22 0.58 -9.93 -41.37
CA ALA A 22 -0.25 -8.81 -41.00
C ALA A 22 -0.99 -9.06 -39.68
N LEU A 23 -1.59 -10.24 -39.45
CA LEU A 23 -2.28 -10.58 -38.21
C LEU A 23 -1.31 -10.66 -37.00
N ILE A 24 -0.11 -11.23 -37.20
CA ILE A 24 0.90 -11.28 -36.13
C ILE A 24 1.33 -9.85 -35.77
N SER A 25 1.56 -9.01 -36.77
CA SER A 25 1.92 -7.59 -36.55
C SER A 25 0.77 -6.80 -35.93
N LEU A 26 -0.49 -7.08 -36.32
CA LEU A 26 -1.68 -6.51 -35.72
C LEU A 26 -1.74 -6.82 -34.22
N LEU A 27 -1.69 -8.10 -33.86
CA LEU A 27 -1.74 -8.53 -32.45
C LEU A 27 -0.61 -7.92 -31.63
N GLY A 28 0.62 -7.97 -32.17
CA GLY A 28 1.78 -7.46 -31.47
C GLY A 28 1.72 -5.94 -31.23
N VAL A 29 1.33 -5.16 -32.26
CA VAL A 29 1.19 -3.70 -32.13
C VAL A 29 -0.01 -3.37 -31.26
N ALA A 30 -1.14 -4.09 -31.38
CA ALA A 30 -2.32 -3.85 -30.56
C ALA A 30 -2.03 -4.06 -29.06
N VAL A 31 -1.31 -5.13 -28.70
CA VAL A 31 -0.93 -5.39 -27.30
C VAL A 31 0.01 -4.32 -26.78
N LEU A 32 1.07 -3.96 -27.56
CA LEU A 32 2.04 -2.95 -27.18
C LEU A 32 1.38 -1.59 -26.93
N THR A 33 0.53 -1.14 -27.86
CA THR A 33 -0.06 0.20 -27.78
C THR A 33 -1.30 0.22 -26.88
N GLY A 34 -2.03 -0.88 -26.76
CA GLY A 34 -3.32 -0.90 -26.09
C GLY A 34 -3.24 -0.82 -24.57
N ILE A 35 -2.35 -1.57 -23.94
CA ILE A 35 -2.17 -1.52 -22.49
C ILE A 35 -1.54 -0.18 -22.11
N TYR A 36 -0.53 0.26 -22.86
CA TYR A 36 0.07 1.59 -22.65
C TYR A 36 -0.96 2.71 -22.75
N ALA A 37 -1.76 2.73 -23.82
CA ALA A 37 -2.76 3.76 -24.05
C ALA A 37 -3.81 3.79 -22.93
N GLY A 38 -4.28 2.62 -22.48
CA GLY A 38 -5.26 2.55 -21.40
C GLY A 38 -4.74 3.09 -20.08
N CYS A 39 -3.51 2.75 -19.69
CA CYS A 39 -2.87 3.30 -18.49
C CYS A 39 -2.62 4.80 -18.63
N ARG A 40 -2.07 5.25 -19.78
CA ARG A 40 -1.81 6.67 -20.05
C ARG A 40 -3.08 7.50 -20.01
N ASP A 41 -4.15 7.03 -20.64
CA ASP A 41 -5.41 7.75 -20.68
C ASP A 41 -6.06 7.84 -19.28
N ALA A 42 -5.89 6.80 -18.43
CA ALA A 42 -6.28 6.82 -17.04
C ALA A 42 -5.45 7.83 -16.22
N PHE A 43 -4.13 7.84 -16.37
CA PHE A 43 -3.25 8.81 -15.73
C PHE A 43 -3.60 10.26 -16.12
N LEU A 44 -3.78 10.54 -17.41
CA LEU A 44 -4.13 11.87 -17.90
C LEU A 44 -5.52 12.32 -17.44
N ALA A 45 -6.49 11.40 -17.36
CA ALA A 45 -7.82 11.73 -16.86
C ALA A 45 -7.79 12.07 -15.36
N THR A 46 -7.05 11.29 -14.61
CA THR A 46 -6.87 11.50 -13.16
C THR A 46 -6.10 12.78 -12.86
N ASP A 47 -5.04 13.06 -13.58
CA ASP A 47 -4.25 14.29 -13.48
C ASP A 47 -5.11 15.53 -13.73
N ARG A 48 -5.88 15.55 -14.82
CA ARG A 48 -6.86 16.63 -15.11
C ARG A 48 -7.92 16.77 -14.02
N PHE A 49 -8.37 15.67 -13.45
CA PHE A 49 -9.32 15.69 -12.35
C PHE A 49 -8.70 16.31 -11.10
N PHE A 50 -7.48 15.93 -10.74
CA PHE A 50 -6.76 16.49 -9.61
C PHE A 50 -6.51 18.00 -9.79
N ASP A 51 -6.09 18.44 -10.97
CA ASP A 51 -5.93 19.87 -11.28
C ASP A 51 -7.25 20.62 -11.17
N THR A 52 -8.35 20.04 -11.68
CA THR A 52 -9.67 20.68 -11.66
C THR A 52 -10.22 20.80 -10.24
N GLN A 53 -10.01 19.80 -9.40
CA GLN A 53 -10.45 19.81 -8.00
C GLN A 53 -9.40 20.46 -7.08
N GLY A 54 -8.23 20.85 -7.59
CA GLY A 54 -7.16 21.46 -6.82
C GLY A 54 -6.61 20.55 -5.73
N LEU A 55 -6.41 19.24 -6.02
CA LEU A 55 -5.80 18.32 -5.06
C LEU A 55 -4.48 18.92 -4.56
N HIS A 56 -4.28 18.99 -3.26
CA HIS A 56 -3.09 19.60 -2.68
C HIS A 56 -1.80 18.87 -3.10
N ASP A 57 -0.72 19.63 -3.25
CA ASP A 57 0.62 19.08 -3.51
C ASP A 57 1.35 18.72 -2.23
N ILE A 58 1.13 19.51 -1.16
CA ILE A 58 1.76 19.34 0.15
C ILE A 58 0.70 19.53 1.22
N GLN A 59 0.70 18.65 2.23
CA GLN A 59 -0.08 18.78 3.45
C GLN A 59 0.85 18.93 4.65
N VAL A 60 0.54 19.86 5.52
CA VAL A 60 1.24 20.09 6.79
C VAL A 60 0.29 19.79 7.94
N LEU A 61 0.68 18.86 8.81
CA LEU A 61 -0.02 18.47 10.01
C LEU A 61 0.79 18.85 11.24
N SER A 62 0.15 19.16 12.36
CA SER A 62 0.83 19.50 13.62
C SER A 62 0.21 18.74 14.79
N THR A 63 1.03 18.21 15.70
CA THR A 63 0.56 17.54 16.92
C THR A 63 -0.15 18.50 17.92
N ALA A 64 0.06 19.81 17.78
CA ALA A 64 -0.53 20.83 18.63
C ALA A 64 -1.49 21.78 17.88
N GLY A 65 -1.98 21.35 16.69
CA GLY A 65 -2.72 22.21 15.80
C GLY A 65 -1.84 23.28 15.14
N LEU A 66 -2.40 23.94 14.12
CA LEU A 66 -1.76 25.04 13.41
C LEU A 66 -2.49 26.34 13.73
N THR A 67 -1.73 27.45 13.79
CA THR A 67 -2.24 28.78 14.06
C THR A 67 -2.21 29.66 12.80
N ASP A 68 -2.89 30.82 12.82
CA ASP A 68 -2.80 31.80 11.75
C ASP A 68 -1.37 32.23 11.45
N GLY A 69 -0.51 32.25 12.48
CA GLY A 69 0.92 32.54 12.35
C GLY A 69 1.66 31.47 11.52
N ASP A 70 1.28 30.21 11.68
CA ASP A 70 1.83 29.09 10.90
C ASP A 70 1.41 29.17 9.43
N ILE A 71 0.12 29.43 9.19
CA ILE A 71 -0.44 29.63 7.85
C ILE A 71 0.23 30.82 7.15
N ALA A 72 0.45 31.93 7.87
CA ALA A 72 1.14 33.09 7.32
C ALA A 72 2.62 32.82 7.01
N ALA A 73 3.28 31.97 7.79
CA ALA A 73 4.65 31.54 7.52
C ALA A 73 4.74 30.65 6.27
N LEU A 74 3.85 29.67 6.13
CA LEU A 74 3.77 28.80 4.96
C LEU A 74 3.49 29.58 3.66
N ARG A 75 2.63 30.61 3.69
CA ARG A 75 2.38 31.49 2.53
C ARG A 75 3.60 32.23 2.03
N LYS A 76 4.60 32.48 2.90
CA LYS A 76 5.83 33.20 2.53
C LYS A 76 6.91 32.32 1.93
N VAL A 77 6.74 30.98 1.97
CA VAL A 77 7.72 30.05 1.41
C VAL A 77 7.82 30.22 -0.10
N ARG A 78 9.04 30.37 -0.59
CA ARG A 78 9.29 30.51 -2.03
C ARG A 78 8.88 29.24 -2.78
N GLY A 79 7.98 29.35 -3.73
CA GLY A 79 7.48 28.23 -4.53
C GLY A 79 6.07 27.81 -4.14
N VAL A 80 5.53 28.28 -3.03
CA VAL A 80 4.12 28.09 -2.66
C VAL A 80 3.23 29.01 -3.50
N ALA A 81 2.19 28.46 -4.13
CA ALA A 81 1.21 29.19 -4.92
C ALA A 81 0.01 29.62 -4.07
N LYS A 82 -0.57 28.67 -3.32
CA LYS A 82 -1.73 28.90 -2.45
C LYS A 82 -1.54 28.08 -1.17
N VAL A 83 -2.13 28.56 -0.07
CA VAL A 83 -2.23 27.84 1.20
C VAL A 83 -3.67 27.92 1.68
N GLN A 84 -4.26 26.79 2.05
CA GLN A 84 -5.57 26.68 2.65
C GLN A 84 -5.40 26.05 4.03
N ALA A 85 -5.93 26.71 5.03
CA ALA A 85 -6.04 26.17 6.37
C ALA A 85 -7.34 25.38 6.48
N GLU A 86 -7.32 24.23 7.12
CA GLU A 86 -8.45 23.31 7.18
C GLU A 86 -8.72 22.91 8.62
N ARG A 87 -9.99 22.81 8.95
CA ARG A 87 -10.46 22.27 10.22
C ARG A 87 -11.14 20.93 9.95
N SER A 88 -10.79 19.95 10.76
CA SER A 88 -11.46 18.67 10.75
C SER A 88 -11.70 18.19 12.18
N GLN A 89 -12.72 17.35 12.36
CA GLN A 89 -13.10 16.76 13.63
C GLN A 89 -13.59 15.34 13.40
N GLU A 90 -13.13 14.43 14.22
CA GLU A 90 -13.67 13.07 14.24
C GLU A 90 -14.97 13.03 15.04
N VAL A 91 -15.97 12.39 14.44
CA VAL A 91 -17.30 12.25 15.02
C VAL A 91 -17.76 10.80 14.93
N THR A 92 -18.59 10.42 15.89
CA THR A 92 -19.21 9.10 15.92
C THR A 92 -20.71 9.20 15.79
N PHE A 93 -21.34 8.18 15.24
CA PHE A 93 -22.79 8.08 15.07
C PHE A 93 -23.20 6.60 15.01
N ASP A 94 -24.49 6.35 15.19
CA ASP A 94 -25.07 5.00 15.15
C ASP A 94 -25.61 4.68 13.74
N LEU A 95 -25.14 3.57 13.18
CA LEU A 95 -25.61 2.99 11.92
C LEU A 95 -25.84 1.49 12.06
N GLY A 96 -26.59 1.09 13.09
CA GLY A 96 -26.71 -0.32 13.50
C GLY A 96 -25.46 -0.85 14.22
N GLY A 97 -24.61 0.08 14.69
CA GLY A 97 -23.37 -0.04 15.42
C GLY A 97 -22.65 1.31 15.40
N ARG A 98 -21.74 1.52 16.35
CA ARG A 98 -20.93 2.74 16.41
C ARG A 98 -20.05 2.83 15.16
N LYS A 99 -20.18 3.91 14.40
CA LYS A 99 -19.38 4.25 13.23
C LYS A 99 -18.73 5.61 13.41
N SER A 100 -17.60 5.81 12.75
CA SER A 100 -16.84 7.05 12.81
C SER A 100 -16.82 7.76 11.46
N ALA A 101 -16.74 9.07 11.49
CA ALA A 101 -16.50 9.89 10.31
C ALA A 101 -15.60 11.07 10.62
N THR A 102 -14.80 11.48 9.65
CA THR A 102 -14.10 12.76 9.69
C THR A 102 -14.98 13.84 9.10
N MET A 103 -15.38 14.82 9.92
CA MET A 103 -15.98 16.07 9.45
C MET A 103 -14.87 16.96 8.93
N GLN A 104 -14.92 17.35 7.65
CA GLN A 104 -13.91 18.20 7.01
C GLN A 104 -14.55 19.50 6.53
N GLU A 105 -13.91 20.62 6.83
CA GLU A 105 -14.32 21.93 6.34
C GLU A 105 -13.98 22.08 4.85
N ILE A 106 -14.91 22.55 4.04
CA ILE A 106 -14.65 22.93 2.65
C ILE A 106 -14.00 24.32 2.65
N GLY A 107 -12.72 24.37 2.32
CA GLY A 107 -11.96 25.60 2.31
C GLY A 107 -12.34 26.56 1.17
N ALA A 108 -12.09 27.85 1.36
CA ALA A 108 -12.46 28.90 0.40
C ALA A 108 -11.52 29.01 -0.82
N ASN A 109 -10.31 28.47 -0.74
CA ASN A 109 -9.26 28.66 -1.76
C ASN A 109 -9.31 27.67 -2.92
N GLY A 110 -10.26 26.72 -2.90
CA GLY A 110 -10.47 25.74 -3.96
C GLY A 110 -9.38 24.68 -4.01
N ILE A 111 -8.78 24.36 -2.86
CA ILE A 111 -7.90 23.21 -2.67
C ILE A 111 -8.76 22.06 -2.15
N ASP A 112 -8.52 20.84 -2.64
CA ASP A 112 -9.27 19.62 -2.28
C ASP A 112 -10.80 19.77 -2.43
N TRP A 113 -11.23 20.43 -3.52
CA TRP A 113 -12.63 20.73 -3.73
C TRP A 113 -13.45 19.49 -4.05
N PRO A 114 -14.45 19.11 -3.24
CA PRO A 114 -15.23 17.90 -3.47
C PRO A 114 -15.99 17.94 -4.79
N TYR A 115 -15.91 16.88 -5.59
CA TYR A 115 -16.62 16.78 -6.86
C TYR A 115 -18.06 16.34 -6.64
N VAL A 116 -19.03 17.19 -7.01
CA VAL A 116 -20.46 16.90 -6.82
C VAL A 116 -20.92 15.82 -7.81
N GLN A 117 -21.37 14.69 -7.31
CA GLN A 117 -22.00 13.62 -8.09
C GLN A 117 -23.52 13.78 -8.15
N GLU A 118 -24.14 14.08 -6.99
CA GLU A 118 -25.59 14.28 -6.86
C GLU A 118 -25.91 15.42 -5.89
N GLY A 119 -26.97 16.18 -6.14
CA GLY A 119 -27.35 17.28 -5.26
C GLY A 119 -26.49 18.53 -5.40
N ARG A 120 -25.99 19.05 -4.28
CA ARG A 120 -25.17 20.27 -4.22
C ARG A 120 -24.20 20.25 -3.04
N LEU A 121 -23.19 21.13 -3.08
CA LEU A 121 -22.35 21.38 -1.91
C LEU A 121 -23.11 22.09 -0.79
N PRO A 122 -22.78 21.81 0.48
CA PRO A 122 -23.35 22.46 1.64
C PRO A 122 -22.98 23.95 1.68
N LYS A 123 -23.93 24.80 2.11
CA LYS A 123 -23.76 26.27 2.18
C LYS A 123 -24.11 26.87 3.53
N LYS A 124 -24.84 26.13 4.36
CA LYS A 124 -25.33 26.60 5.66
C LYS A 124 -24.84 25.68 6.78
N ALA A 125 -24.68 26.23 7.96
CA ALA A 125 -24.38 25.45 9.16
C ALA A 125 -25.35 24.27 9.33
N GLY A 126 -24.83 23.08 9.61
CA GLY A 126 -25.58 21.85 9.73
C GLY A 126 -25.93 21.14 8.41
N GLU A 127 -25.60 21.70 7.23
CA GLU A 127 -25.65 20.96 5.97
C GLU A 127 -24.33 20.22 5.76
N ILE A 128 -24.40 18.99 5.21
CA ILE A 128 -23.23 18.21 4.83
C ILE A 128 -23.36 17.59 3.44
N ALA A 129 -22.23 17.40 2.77
CA ALA A 129 -22.12 16.50 1.64
C ALA A 129 -21.38 15.23 2.11
N VAL A 130 -21.80 14.09 1.61
CA VAL A 130 -21.28 12.78 2.02
C VAL A 130 -20.77 11.99 0.80
N THR A 131 -19.91 11.02 1.03
CA THR A 131 -19.43 10.14 -0.04
C THR A 131 -20.49 9.09 -0.40
N ARG A 132 -20.40 8.55 -1.61
CA ARG A 132 -21.29 7.49 -2.09
C ARG A 132 -21.25 6.23 -1.21
N LYS A 133 -20.08 5.93 -0.64
CA LYS A 133 -19.91 4.86 0.34
C LYS A 133 -20.89 4.99 1.50
N PHE A 134 -21.00 6.19 2.08
CA PHE A 134 -21.93 6.44 3.19
C PHE A 134 -23.40 6.23 2.78
N ILE A 135 -23.79 6.70 1.59
CA ILE A 135 -25.18 6.54 1.10
C ILE A 135 -25.52 5.05 0.92
N ARG A 136 -24.61 4.28 0.32
CA ARG A 136 -24.79 2.85 0.12
C ARG A 136 -24.93 2.10 1.45
N ASP A 137 -24.02 2.34 2.38
CA ASP A 137 -23.92 1.58 3.64
C ASP A 137 -25.05 1.98 4.61
N SER A 138 -25.48 3.26 4.59
CA SER A 138 -26.54 3.76 5.47
C SER A 138 -27.95 3.62 4.92
N GLY A 139 -28.12 3.46 3.61
CA GLY A 139 -29.41 3.51 2.92
C GLY A 139 -30.10 4.89 3.01
N LYS A 140 -29.42 5.93 3.53
CA LYS A 140 -29.94 7.31 3.63
C LYS A 140 -29.96 7.96 2.23
N LYS A 141 -30.74 9.06 2.13
CA LYS A 141 -30.90 9.83 0.87
C LYS A 141 -30.64 11.31 1.15
N ILE A 142 -30.44 12.07 0.08
CA ILE A 142 -30.41 13.56 0.17
C ILE A 142 -31.68 14.04 0.87
N GLY A 143 -31.53 14.95 1.82
CA GLY A 143 -32.59 15.45 2.72
C GLY A 143 -32.69 14.67 4.04
N SER A 144 -32.01 13.54 4.21
CA SER A 144 -32.02 12.81 5.50
C SER A 144 -31.22 13.53 6.57
N HIS A 145 -31.67 13.35 7.81
CA HIS A 145 -31.00 13.91 8.99
C HIS A 145 -30.07 12.87 9.64
N LEU A 146 -28.97 13.33 10.22
CA LEU A 146 -28.00 12.56 10.97
C LEU A 146 -27.63 13.34 12.24
N THR A 147 -27.55 12.64 13.37
CA THR A 147 -26.99 13.19 14.60
C THR A 147 -25.64 12.54 14.87
N VAL A 148 -24.64 13.36 15.13
CA VAL A 148 -23.27 12.90 15.42
C VAL A 148 -22.85 13.40 16.79
N ALA A 149 -21.94 12.68 17.42
CA ALA A 149 -21.25 13.08 18.65
C ALA A 149 -19.75 13.26 18.35
N PRO A 150 -19.10 14.30 18.89
CA PRO A 150 -17.66 14.43 18.79
C PRO A 150 -16.99 13.24 19.48
N GLU A 151 -15.99 12.67 18.85
CA GLU A 151 -15.15 11.66 19.49
C GLU A 151 -14.22 12.36 20.50
N SER A 152 -14.29 11.94 21.76
CA SER A 152 -13.36 12.44 22.78
C SER A 152 -11.97 11.85 22.50
N SER A 153 -11.15 12.57 21.74
CA SER A 153 -9.76 12.18 21.49
C SER A 153 -8.96 12.28 22.80
N SER A 154 -8.54 11.14 23.31
CA SER A 154 -7.63 11.03 24.46
C SER A 154 -6.20 11.55 24.15
N SER A 155 -5.94 12.08 22.98
CA SER A 155 -4.60 12.52 22.53
C SER A 155 -4.44 14.04 22.33
N ALA A 156 -5.49 14.83 22.41
CA ALA A 156 -5.33 16.28 22.54
C ALA A 156 -5.31 16.63 24.02
N THR A 157 -4.23 17.24 24.49
CA THR A 157 -4.11 17.82 25.84
C THR A 157 -5.27 18.77 26.06
N SER A 158 -6.44 18.23 26.47
CA SER A 158 -7.51 19.04 26.98
C SER A 158 -7.06 19.55 28.36
N VAL A 159 -6.65 20.80 28.39
CA VAL A 159 -6.72 21.55 29.64
C VAL A 159 -8.18 21.54 30.00
N SER A 160 -8.54 20.69 30.97
CA SER A 160 -9.89 20.38 31.38
C SER A 160 -10.64 21.67 31.75
N ASP A 161 -11.75 21.82 31.08
CA ASP A 161 -12.82 22.74 31.40
C ASP A 161 -13.37 22.45 32.81
N SER A 162 -12.96 23.23 33.77
CA SER A 162 -13.61 23.32 35.08
C SER A 162 -13.62 24.77 35.47
N GLY A 163 -14.73 25.44 35.15
CA GLY A 163 -15.09 26.73 35.72
C GLY A 163 -15.32 27.83 34.67
N GLU A 164 -16.59 28.16 34.45
CA GLU A 164 -17.00 29.45 33.87
C GLU A 164 -16.31 30.61 34.58
N SER A 165 -15.39 31.28 33.89
CA SER A 165 -15.07 32.67 34.17
C SER A 165 -14.72 33.38 32.88
N ASP A 166 -15.59 34.30 32.48
CA ASP A 166 -15.38 35.32 31.47
C ASP A 166 -14.06 36.08 31.72
N THR A 167 -12.99 35.71 31.01
CA THR A 167 -11.83 36.56 30.84
C THR A 167 -11.40 36.52 29.36
N GLN A 168 -11.54 37.66 28.70
CA GLN A 168 -11.13 37.96 27.35
C GLN A 168 -9.62 37.70 27.17
N GLY A 169 -9.28 36.52 26.69
CA GLY A 169 -7.99 36.17 26.10
C GLY A 169 -8.28 35.14 25.03
N ALA A 170 -7.77 35.32 23.83
CA ALA A 170 -7.98 34.38 22.73
C ALA A 170 -7.43 32.99 23.11
N GLU A 171 -8.28 32.16 23.69
CA GLU A 171 -7.98 30.77 23.99
C GLU A 171 -7.97 29.97 22.69
N ASP A 172 -6.92 29.19 22.50
CA ASP A 172 -6.81 28.22 21.40
C ASP A 172 -7.88 27.14 21.54
N LYS A 173 -8.96 27.27 20.77
CA LYS A 173 -10.09 26.32 20.77
C LYS A 173 -9.96 25.32 19.63
N ALA A 174 -10.06 24.03 19.95
CA ALA A 174 -10.14 22.97 18.97
C ALA A 174 -11.35 23.18 18.02
N PRO A 175 -11.29 22.68 16.77
CA PRO A 175 -12.40 22.76 15.85
C PRO A 175 -13.64 22.05 16.40
N SER A 176 -14.81 22.67 16.25
CA SER A 176 -16.08 22.06 16.60
C SER A 176 -17.10 22.28 15.50
N PHE A 177 -17.78 21.22 15.13
CA PHE A 177 -18.78 21.17 14.07
C PHE A 177 -20.18 20.99 14.65
N PRO A 178 -21.24 21.37 13.89
CA PRO A 178 -22.63 21.13 14.30
C PRO A 178 -22.92 19.63 14.48
N THR A 179 -23.65 19.26 15.52
CA THR A 179 -23.99 17.87 15.83
C THR A 179 -25.24 17.35 15.12
N LYS A 180 -26.11 18.24 14.64
CA LYS A 180 -27.31 17.90 13.87
C LYS A 180 -27.07 18.25 12.42
N LEU A 181 -27.06 17.25 11.56
CA LEU A 181 -26.63 17.36 10.19
C LEU A 181 -27.74 16.99 9.21
N THR A 182 -27.77 17.65 8.06
CA THR A 182 -28.69 17.35 6.96
C THR A 182 -27.87 17.08 5.69
N ILE A 183 -28.08 15.95 5.04
CA ILE A 183 -27.38 15.56 3.81
C ILE A 183 -27.95 16.37 2.64
N VAL A 184 -27.14 17.15 1.94
CA VAL A 184 -27.57 17.97 0.80
C VAL A 184 -26.93 17.59 -0.52
N GLY A 185 -25.90 16.75 -0.50
CA GLY A 185 -25.25 16.28 -1.71
C GLY A 185 -24.43 15.01 -1.48
N VAL A 186 -24.15 14.34 -2.59
CA VAL A 186 -23.22 13.20 -2.68
C VAL A 186 -22.01 13.66 -3.49
N VAL A 187 -20.83 13.44 -2.95
CA VAL A 187 -19.59 13.92 -3.54
C VAL A 187 -18.56 12.81 -3.68
N LEU A 188 -17.65 13.00 -4.61
CA LEU A 188 -16.41 12.26 -4.71
C LEU A 188 -15.31 13.07 -4.03
N ASP A 189 -14.60 12.43 -3.11
CA ASP A 189 -13.44 12.98 -2.45
C ASP A 189 -12.23 12.94 -3.39
N PRO A 190 -11.60 14.08 -3.74
CA PRO A 190 -10.43 14.05 -4.62
C PRO A 190 -9.22 13.33 -4.01
N GLN A 191 -9.16 13.20 -2.69
CA GLN A 191 -8.10 12.46 -2.01
C GLN A 191 -8.30 10.93 -2.10
N ASN A 192 -9.53 10.47 -2.42
CA ASN A 192 -9.88 9.05 -2.49
C ASN A 192 -10.84 8.75 -3.63
N LEU A 193 -10.30 8.33 -4.76
CA LEU A 193 -11.07 7.99 -5.96
C LEU A 193 -11.62 6.55 -5.96
N SER A 194 -11.51 5.81 -4.87
CA SER A 194 -11.99 4.42 -4.79
C SER A 194 -13.47 4.33 -5.10
N ASN A 195 -13.84 3.36 -5.94
CA ASN A 195 -15.24 3.10 -6.27
C ASN A 195 -15.90 2.23 -5.18
N PRO A 196 -16.79 2.77 -4.35
CA PRO A 196 -17.41 1.99 -3.28
C PRO A 196 -18.37 0.91 -3.80
N ASP A 197 -18.95 1.10 -4.98
CA ASP A 197 -19.87 0.13 -5.61
C ASP A 197 -19.13 -0.96 -6.40
N GLY A 198 -17.82 -0.85 -6.50
CA GLY A 198 -16.96 -1.77 -7.23
C GLY A 198 -16.25 -2.82 -6.35
N TYR A 199 -15.10 -3.28 -6.82
CA TYR A 199 -14.26 -4.29 -6.14
C TYR A 199 -13.50 -3.69 -4.95
N SER A 200 -14.21 -3.29 -3.91
CA SER A 200 -13.67 -2.46 -2.81
C SER A 200 -12.70 -3.17 -1.86
N ALA A 201 -12.56 -4.49 -1.92
CA ALA A 201 -11.73 -5.25 -0.99
C ALA A 201 -10.25 -4.81 -0.97
N MET A 202 -9.71 -4.39 -2.13
CA MET A 202 -8.32 -3.95 -2.24
C MET A 202 -8.08 -2.54 -1.71
N THR A 203 -9.04 -1.64 -1.92
CA THR A 203 -8.89 -0.24 -1.53
C THR A 203 -9.09 -0.05 -0.02
N SER A 204 -10.00 -0.82 0.59
CA SER A 204 -10.19 -0.79 2.04
C SER A 204 -8.99 -1.32 2.83
N PHE A 205 -8.24 -2.26 2.25
CA PHE A 205 -7.03 -2.80 2.85
C PHE A 205 -5.87 -1.78 2.86
N ARG A 206 -5.76 -0.95 1.81
CA ARG A 206 -4.72 0.08 1.67
C ARG A 206 -5.11 1.42 2.30
N SER A 207 -6.37 1.60 2.69
CA SER A 207 -6.81 2.82 3.35
C SER A 207 -6.33 2.86 4.78
N THR A 208 -5.42 3.77 5.06
CA THR A 208 -5.00 4.14 6.42
C THR A 208 -5.94 5.15 7.07
N ALA A 209 -7.13 5.37 6.49
CA ALA A 209 -8.11 6.29 7.04
C ALA A 209 -8.49 5.89 8.47
N ALA A 210 -8.35 6.82 9.40
CA ALA A 210 -8.66 6.62 10.81
C ALA A 210 -10.18 6.42 11.04
N THR A 211 -11.03 6.86 10.11
CA THR A 211 -12.48 6.82 10.19
C THR A 211 -13.13 6.07 9.03
N ASP A 212 -14.35 5.58 9.26
CA ASP A 212 -15.12 4.83 8.25
C ASP A 212 -15.54 5.68 7.04
N TYR A 213 -15.83 6.98 7.28
CA TYR A 213 -16.40 7.92 6.30
C TYR A 213 -15.81 9.32 6.40
N THR A 214 -15.92 10.10 5.31
CA THR A 214 -15.62 11.54 5.27
C THR A 214 -16.91 12.31 4.99
N PHE A 215 -17.18 13.36 5.77
CA PHE A 215 -18.29 14.28 5.60
C PHE A 215 -17.74 15.68 5.36
N PHE A 216 -18.24 16.36 4.36
CA PHE A 216 -17.84 17.71 4.01
C PHE A 216 -18.85 18.73 4.51
N ALA A 217 -18.38 19.72 5.25
CA ALA A 217 -19.22 20.78 5.84
C ALA A 217 -18.74 22.17 5.36
N PRO A 218 -19.63 23.18 5.29
CA PRO A 218 -19.22 24.55 4.99
C PRO A 218 -18.48 25.15 6.19
N SER A 219 -17.66 26.16 5.97
CA SER A 219 -17.02 26.94 7.04
C SER A 219 -18.01 27.65 7.96
N ASP A 220 -19.23 27.92 7.45
CA ASP A 220 -20.33 28.48 8.24
C ASP A 220 -20.79 27.48 9.31
N GLY A 221 -20.68 27.87 10.59
CA GLY A 221 -21.01 27.00 11.73
C GLY A 221 -19.86 26.16 12.28
N VAL A 222 -18.67 26.21 11.69
CA VAL A 222 -17.44 25.62 12.27
C VAL A 222 -16.82 26.64 13.21
N THR A 223 -16.65 26.26 14.46
CA THR A 223 -16.04 27.11 15.49
C THR A 223 -14.65 26.55 15.85
N GLY A 224 -13.84 27.38 16.51
CA GLY A 224 -12.46 27.02 16.89
C GLY A 224 -11.42 27.91 16.19
N THR A 225 -10.29 28.10 16.83
CA THR A 225 -9.19 28.97 16.36
C THR A 225 -8.01 28.18 15.79
N LEU A 226 -7.94 26.89 16.08
CA LEU A 226 -6.87 26.02 15.60
C LEU A 226 -7.28 25.33 14.30
N TYR A 227 -6.32 25.14 13.43
CA TYR A 227 -6.45 24.34 12.22
C TYR A 227 -5.81 22.95 12.44
N THR A 228 -6.45 21.92 11.90
CA THR A 228 -5.94 20.55 11.98
C THR A 228 -4.88 20.27 10.92
N SER A 229 -5.01 20.90 9.73
CA SER A 229 -4.07 20.79 8.64
C SER A 229 -3.95 22.09 7.85
N ALA A 230 -2.87 22.20 7.10
CA ALA A 230 -2.69 23.19 6.06
C ALA A 230 -2.33 22.50 4.75
N THR A 231 -3.13 22.72 3.72
CA THR A 231 -2.92 22.19 2.38
C THR A 231 -2.37 23.26 1.46
N LEU A 232 -1.42 22.91 0.60
CA LEU A 232 -0.66 23.84 -0.24
C LEU A 232 -0.64 23.37 -1.69
N LEU A 233 -0.72 24.34 -2.60
CA LEU A 233 -0.38 24.17 -4.01
C LEU A 233 0.97 24.80 -4.31
N VAL A 234 1.78 24.12 -5.10
CA VAL A 234 3.13 24.53 -5.53
C VAL A 234 3.05 25.27 -6.85
N LYS A 235 3.89 26.30 -7.04
CA LYS A 235 3.95 27.05 -8.30
C LYS A 235 4.54 26.20 -9.40
N GLY A 236 3.77 26.02 -10.48
CA GLY A 236 4.20 25.28 -11.66
C GLY A 236 3.80 23.81 -11.66
N SER A 237 3.39 23.24 -10.51
CA SER A 237 2.96 21.84 -10.42
C SER A 237 1.83 21.49 -11.38
N ALA A 238 0.83 22.35 -11.54
CA ALA A 238 -0.30 22.16 -12.46
C ALA A 238 0.07 22.15 -13.96
N ASN A 239 1.32 22.48 -14.34
CA ASN A 239 1.80 22.35 -15.72
C ASN A 239 2.55 21.03 -15.96
N GLU A 240 2.77 20.26 -14.94
CA GLU A 240 3.49 18.99 -14.96
C GLU A 240 2.51 17.87 -14.64
N ASN A 241 2.69 16.71 -15.27
CA ASN A 241 1.83 15.58 -14.95
C ASN A 241 2.15 15.08 -13.54
N THR A 242 1.17 14.95 -12.70
CA THR A 242 1.27 14.54 -11.29
C THR A 242 2.02 13.20 -11.10
N PHE A 243 2.01 12.35 -12.10
CA PHE A 243 2.63 11.02 -12.04
C PHE A 243 4.07 11.00 -12.56
N ASP A 244 4.58 12.13 -13.08
CA ASP A 244 5.93 12.23 -13.62
C ASP A 244 6.97 12.63 -12.56
N GLU A 245 8.21 12.23 -12.76
CA GLU A 245 9.35 12.57 -11.90
C GLU A 245 9.62 14.09 -11.83
N SER A 246 9.28 14.86 -12.88
CA SER A 246 9.39 16.31 -12.90
C SER A 246 8.52 16.98 -11.83
N TYR A 247 7.26 16.53 -11.71
CA TYR A 247 6.34 16.97 -10.67
C TYR A 247 6.86 16.65 -9.26
N GLU A 248 7.30 15.40 -9.04
CA GLU A 248 7.85 14.98 -7.76
C GLU A 248 9.04 15.85 -7.33
N ASN A 249 9.94 16.15 -8.26
CA ASN A 249 11.10 17.02 -8.02
C ASN A 249 10.70 18.47 -7.71
N THR A 250 9.67 18.99 -8.38
CA THR A 250 9.16 20.36 -8.16
C THR A 250 8.53 20.49 -6.78
N VAL A 251 7.70 19.51 -6.37
CA VAL A 251 7.07 19.48 -5.04
C VAL A 251 8.11 19.29 -3.95
N LYS A 252 9.04 18.34 -4.11
CA LYS A 252 10.11 18.07 -3.14
C LYS A 252 10.97 19.28 -2.82
N GLN A 253 11.32 20.09 -3.81
CA GLN A 253 12.09 21.33 -3.58
C GLN A 253 11.36 22.30 -2.62
N VAL A 254 10.03 22.34 -2.65
CA VAL A 254 9.24 23.19 -1.77
C VAL A 254 9.09 22.54 -0.40
N THR A 255 8.89 21.23 -0.34
CA THR A 255 8.86 20.45 0.92
C THR A 255 10.16 20.60 1.69
N ASP A 256 11.33 20.46 1.03
CA ASP A 256 12.64 20.64 1.65
C ASP A 256 12.79 22.07 2.22
N ARG A 257 12.30 23.11 1.51
CA ARG A 257 12.33 24.51 2.01
C ARG A 257 11.41 24.70 3.23
N ILE A 258 10.26 24.04 3.30
CA ILE A 258 9.38 24.10 4.46
C ILE A 258 10.07 23.45 5.67
N ASP A 259 10.71 22.30 5.47
CA ASP A 259 11.40 21.57 6.52
C ASP A 259 12.61 22.34 7.07
N ASP A 260 13.42 22.95 6.19
CA ASP A 260 14.64 23.65 6.55
C ASP A 260 14.39 25.04 7.15
N ALA A 261 13.46 25.83 6.55
CA ALA A 261 13.34 27.25 6.84
C ALA A 261 12.17 27.62 7.78
N VAL A 262 11.14 26.78 7.90
CA VAL A 262 9.89 27.16 8.60
C VAL A 262 9.56 26.21 9.74
N LYS A 263 9.62 24.91 9.51
CA LYS A 263 9.19 23.87 10.43
C LYS A 263 9.78 24.00 11.81
N THR A 264 11.11 24.02 11.92
CA THR A 264 11.81 24.04 13.21
C THR A 264 11.49 25.30 14.02
N ASP A 265 11.43 26.47 13.37
CA ASP A 265 11.17 27.73 14.06
C ASP A 265 9.71 27.82 14.53
N ARG A 266 8.76 27.39 13.69
CA ARG A 266 7.34 27.41 14.05
C ARG A 266 7.01 26.39 15.15
N GLN A 267 7.61 25.22 15.12
CA GLN A 267 7.47 24.23 16.20
C GLN A 267 7.92 24.80 17.56
N LYS A 268 9.07 25.53 17.58
CA LYS A 268 9.57 26.19 18.80
C LYS A 268 8.63 27.31 19.27
N VAL A 269 8.18 28.16 18.34
CA VAL A 269 7.23 29.24 18.66
C VAL A 269 5.96 28.66 19.26
N ARG A 270 5.38 27.64 18.63
CA ARG A 270 4.14 27.01 19.12
C ARG A 270 4.32 26.38 20.49
N TRP A 271 5.44 25.70 20.73
CA TRP A 271 5.74 25.13 22.05
C TRP A 271 5.87 26.23 23.12
N GLN A 272 6.48 27.38 22.80
CA GLN A 272 6.58 28.53 23.70
C GLN A 272 5.19 29.14 23.99
N GLU A 273 4.34 29.29 22.96
CA GLU A 273 2.95 29.76 23.10
C GLU A 273 2.17 28.91 24.11
N LEU A 274 2.27 27.59 24.03
CA LEU A 274 1.62 26.65 24.95
C LEU A 274 2.17 26.77 26.38
N LEU A 275 3.49 26.91 26.53
CA LEU A 275 4.11 27.17 27.83
C LEU A 275 3.64 28.51 28.44
N ASP A 276 3.52 29.56 27.61
CA ASP A 276 3.07 30.87 28.06
C ASP A 276 1.61 30.89 28.52
N VAL A 277 0.75 30.10 27.90
CA VAL A 277 -0.63 29.90 28.34
C VAL A 277 -0.66 29.24 29.72
N GLY A 278 0.06 28.15 29.90
CA GLY A 278 0.13 27.46 31.20
C GLY A 278 0.78 28.33 32.27
N ASN A 279 1.82 29.05 31.96
CA ASN A 279 2.48 29.97 32.91
C ASN A 279 1.56 31.12 33.33
N ARG A 280 0.75 31.67 32.40
CA ARG A 280 -0.29 32.68 32.73
C ARG A 280 -1.33 32.13 33.70
N GLN A 281 -1.77 30.91 33.56
CA GLN A 281 -2.73 30.28 34.46
C GLN A 281 -2.13 30.06 35.85
N ILE A 282 -0.86 29.64 35.96
CA ILE A 282 -0.16 29.51 37.21
C ILE A 282 0.03 30.88 37.89
N ALA A 283 0.37 31.91 37.10
CA ALA A 283 0.50 33.29 37.64
C ALA A 283 -0.84 33.85 38.15
N ALA A 284 -1.96 33.55 37.45
CA ALA A 284 -3.28 33.94 37.92
C ALA A 284 -3.66 33.24 39.24
N THR A 285 -3.39 31.94 39.34
CA THR A 285 -3.59 31.18 40.59
C THR A 285 -2.74 31.72 41.73
N ARG A 286 -1.47 32.09 41.46
CA ARG A 286 -0.57 32.72 42.42
C ARG A 286 -1.12 34.04 42.93
N ALA A 287 -1.57 34.92 42.02
CA ALA A 287 -2.14 36.21 42.37
C ALA A 287 -3.42 36.09 43.24
N GLU A 288 -4.27 35.10 42.96
CA GLU A 288 -5.46 34.82 43.78
C GLU A 288 -5.06 34.29 45.18
N ALA A 289 -4.07 33.40 45.26
CA ALA A 289 -3.54 32.92 46.53
C ALA A 289 -2.93 34.07 47.38
N ASP A 290 -2.12 34.92 46.74
CA ASP A 290 -1.46 36.05 47.37
C ASP A 290 -2.51 37.04 47.96
N LYS A 291 -3.60 37.28 47.24
CA LYS A 291 -4.72 38.11 47.70
C LYS A 291 -5.36 37.52 48.98
N LYS A 292 -5.69 36.20 48.92
CA LYS A 292 -6.25 35.51 50.11
C LYS A 292 -5.33 35.55 51.31
N PHE A 293 -4.03 35.38 51.06
CA PHE A 293 -3.02 35.48 52.14
C PHE A 293 -2.89 36.89 52.68
N ALA A 294 -2.96 37.92 51.84
CA ALA A 294 -2.97 39.33 52.29
C ALA A 294 -4.19 39.66 53.14
N GLU A 295 -5.37 39.16 52.74
CA GLU A 295 -6.58 39.32 53.53
C GLU A 295 -6.45 38.62 54.91
N ALA A 296 -5.99 37.38 54.98
CA ALA A 296 -5.75 36.65 56.22
C ALA A 296 -4.71 37.33 57.10
N GLN A 297 -3.58 37.82 56.51
CA GLN A 297 -2.58 38.58 57.25
C GLN A 297 -3.18 39.87 57.88
N SER A 298 -4.00 40.60 57.08
CA SER A 298 -4.65 41.80 57.55
C SER A 298 -5.58 41.54 58.77
N GLN A 299 -6.29 40.39 58.78
CA GLN A 299 -7.07 39.96 59.94
C GLN A 299 -6.21 39.61 61.14
N ILE A 300 -5.11 38.94 60.97
CA ILE A 300 -4.16 38.61 62.04
C ILE A 300 -3.59 39.90 62.64
N ASP A 301 -3.17 40.86 61.78
CA ASP A 301 -2.61 42.15 62.19
C ASP A 301 -3.63 43.01 62.94
N GLU A 302 -4.92 42.98 62.53
CA GLU A 302 -5.99 43.67 63.23
C GLU A 302 -6.27 43.02 64.61
N ASN A 303 -6.32 41.71 64.65
CA ASN A 303 -6.47 40.97 65.90
C ASN A 303 -5.28 41.21 66.87
N ARG A 304 -4.06 41.33 66.30
CA ARG A 304 -2.86 41.66 67.07
C ARG A 304 -2.91 43.06 67.65
N ARG A 305 -3.33 44.05 66.88
CA ARG A 305 -3.60 45.42 67.36
C ARG A 305 -4.61 45.48 68.46
N GLN A 306 -5.73 44.76 68.33
CA GLN A 306 -6.75 44.69 69.42
C GLN A 306 -6.15 44.01 70.66
N PHE A 307 -5.36 42.97 70.53
CA PHE A 307 -4.68 42.32 71.62
C PHE A 307 -3.67 43.27 72.30
N ASP A 308 -2.89 43.98 71.52
CA ASP A 308 -1.92 44.96 72.04
C ASP A 308 -2.66 46.09 72.83
N GLN A 309 -3.77 46.62 72.28
CA GLN A 309 -4.59 47.60 72.99
C GLN A 309 -5.13 47.07 74.29
N GLN A 310 -5.55 45.83 74.40
CA GLN A 310 -6.03 45.20 75.62
C GLN A 310 -4.93 45.05 76.62
N VAL A 311 -3.73 44.64 76.21
CA VAL A 311 -2.53 44.53 77.06
C VAL A 311 -2.15 45.92 77.61
N ASP A 312 -2.08 46.95 76.76
CA ASP A 312 -1.76 48.32 77.14
C ASP A 312 -2.79 48.93 78.08
N GLN A 313 -4.07 48.62 77.92
CA GLN A 313 -5.12 49.01 78.79
C GLN A 313 -5.03 48.37 80.18
N ILE A 314 -4.67 47.09 80.27
CA ILE A 314 -4.46 46.40 81.52
C ILE A 314 -3.21 46.96 82.25
N MET A 315 -2.15 47.21 81.43
CA MET A 315 -0.87 47.79 81.95
C MET A 315 -1.13 49.16 82.51
N SER A 316 -1.90 50.04 81.93
CA SER A 316 -2.30 51.35 82.38
C SER A 316 -3.18 51.33 83.68
N MET A 317 -4.12 50.38 83.77
CA MET A 317 -4.95 50.15 84.97
C MET A 317 -4.08 49.66 86.15
N GLN A 318 -3.09 48.75 85.95
CA GLN A 318 -2.19 48.28 87.01
C GLN A 318 -1.26 49.39 87.49
N ALA A 319 -0.74 50.18 86.54
CA ALA A 319 0.18 51.34 86.93
C ALA A 319 -0.64 52.34 87.74
N GLY A 320 -1.94 52.66 87.40
CA GLY A 320 -2.80 53.54 88.17
C GLY A 320 -3.18 53.00 89.55
N ALA A 321 -3.40 51.71 89.72
CA ALA A 321 -3.70 51.05 90.97
C ALA A 321 -2.51 50.92 91.97
N THR A 322 -1.28 50.84 91.48
CA THR A 322 -0.11 50.66 92.24
C THR A 322 0.67 52.00 92.55
N GLY A 323 0.21 53.13 91.99
CA GLY A 323 0.89 54.42 92.07
C GLY A 323 2.27 54.44 91.43
N ALA A 324 2.53 53.53 90.52
CA ALA A 324 3.83 53.40 89.81
C ALA A 324 3.90 54.46 88.70
N MET A 325 5.10 54.73 88.17
CA MET A 325 5.35 55.66 87.09
C MET A 325 4.49 55.29 85.81
N ASP A 326 4.05 56.25 85.10
CA ASP A 326 3.24 56.08 83.82
C ASP A 326 4.03 55.19 82.85
N PRO A 327 3.43 54.11 82.41
CA PRO A 327 4.07 53.20 81.51
C PRO A 327 4.69 53.82 80.25
N THR A 328 4.18 55.01 79.80
CA THR A 328 4.73 55.76 78.66
C THR A 328 6.16 56.38 78.95
N GLN A 329 6.57 56.43 80.19
CA GLN A 329 7.83 56.98 80.57
C GLN A 329 8.95 55.90 80.87
N LEU A 330 8.61 54.63 80.74
CA LEU A 330 9.52 53.50 80.90
C LEU A 330 10.29 53.30 79.57
N ASP A 331 11.55 52.83 79.72
CA ASP A 331 12.35 52.40 78.58
C ASP A 331 11.74 51.19 77.91
N GLU A 332 12.01 51.00 76.62
CA GLU A 332 11.37 49.99 75.76
C GLU A 332 11.48 48.57 76.27
N THR A 333 12.67 48.24 76.80
CA THR A 333 13.01 46.94 77.42
C THR A 333 12.24 46.63 78.67
N THR A 334 12.07 47.63 79.56
CA THR A 334 11.21 47.48 80.78
C THR A 334 9.75 47.41 80.49
N ARG A 335 9.28 48.13 79.49
CA ARG A 335 7.87 48.07 79.00
C ARG A 335 7.56 46.73 78.43
N GLU A 336 8.49 46.16 77.63
CA GLU A 336 8.26 44.82 76.97
C GLU A 336 8.32 43.72 78.07
N ALA A 337 9.20 43.76 79.04
CA ALA A 337 9.22 42.82 80.14
C ALA A 337 7.95 42.88 81.01
N MET A 338 7.39 44.08 81.19
CA MET A 338 6.10 44.27 81.89
C MET A 338 4.91 43.74 81.10
N ARG A 339 4.88 43.92 79.75
CA ARG A 339 3.90 43.33 78.87
C ARG A 339 3.93 41.79 78.96
N GLU A 340 5.15 41.21 78.92
CA GLU A 340 5.30 39.73 78.99
C GLU A 340 4.77 39.19 80.32
N THR A 341 5.09 39.91 81.41
CA THR A 341 4.68 39.53 82.78
C THR A 341 3.15 39.57 82.88
N ILE A 342 2.43 40.58 82.31
CA ILE A 342 0.97 40.74 82.32
C ILE A 342 0.36 39.65 81.46
N ILE A 343 0.89 39.36 80.28
CA ILE A 343 0.39 38.31 79.39
C ILE A 343 0.51 36.97 80.14
N ALA A 344 1.64 36.67 80.80
CA ALA A 344 1.86 35.40 81.52
C ALA A 344 0.96 35.29 82.77
N ALA A 345 0.62 36.40 83.45
CA ALA A 345 -0.22 36.42 84.62
C ALA A 345 -1.75 36.35 84.31
N THR A 346 -2.12 36.62 83.05
CA THR A 346 -3.53 36.62 82.64
C THR A 346 -3.77 35.46 81.66
N PRO A 347 -4.40 34.34 82.09
CA PRO A 347 -4.57 33.16 81.25
C PRO A 347 -5.26 33.46 79.95
N GLU A 348 -6.24 34.33 79.89
CA GLU A 348 -6.98 34.74 78.71
C GLU A 348 -6.10 35.42 77.66
N LEU A 349 -5.15 36.30 78.09
CA LEU A 349 -4.19 36.93 77.20
C LEU A 349 -3.11 35.94 76.72
N ALA A 350 -2.66 35.04 77.58
CA ALA A 350 -1.74 34.01 77.22
C ALA A 350 -2.31 33.10 76.12
N HIS A 351 -3.58 32.69 76.26
CA HIS A 351 -4.29 31.94 75.27
C HIS A 351 -4.54 32.75 73.98
N ALA A 352 -4.84 34.06 74.08
CA ALA A 352 -5.01 34.91 72.90
C ALA A 352 -3.72 35.09 72.13
N LYS A 353 -2.57 35.33 72.79
CA LYS A 353 -1.25 35.38 72.20
C LYS A 353 -0.95 34.07 71.50
N GLN A 354 -1.13 32.92 72.18
CA GLN A 354 -0.92 31.61 71.60
C GLN A 354 -1.74 31.35 70.35
N ARG A 355 -3.00 31.78 70.30
CA ARG A 355 -3.88 31.68 69.11
C ARG A 355 -3.39 32.55 67.95
N LEU A 356 -2.92 33.78 68.23
CA LEU A 356 -2.37 34.66 67.20
C LEU A 356 -1.05 34.13 66.62
N ASP A 357 -0.17 33.63 67.46
CA ASP A 357 1.11 33.03 67.03
C ASP A 357 0.89 31.72 66.24
N GLN A 358 -0.12 30.90 66.66
CA GLN A 358 -0.54 29.72 65.90
C GLN A 358 -1.13 30.09 64.55
N ALA A 359 -2.01 31.13 64.50
CA ALA A 359 -2.62 31.61 63.26
C ALA A 359 -1.56 32.14 62.29
N GLN A 360 -0.54 32.89 62.81
CA GLN A 360 0.54 33.35 61.97
C GLN A 360 1.39 32.18 61.42
N SER A 361 1.76 31.24 62.29
CA SER A 361 2.52 30.05 61.87
C SER A 361 1.79 29.20 60.84
N GLN A 362 0.49 29.02 61.01
CA GLN A 362 -0.36 28.33 60.04
C GLN A 362 -0.44 29.05 58.71
N LEU A 363 -0.59 30.40 58.71
CA LEU A 363 -0.57 31.20 57.48
C LEU A 363 0.78 31.11 56.76
N ASP A 364 1.92 31.19 57.51
CA ASP A 364 3.25 31.11 56.92
C ASP A 364 3.53 29.69 56.35
N GLU A 365 3.06 28.63 57.01
CA GLU A 365 3.13 27.27 56.54
C GLU A 365 2.30 27.05 55.29
N GLN A 366 1.06 27.60 55.28
CA GLN A 366 0.22 27.51 54.05
C GLN A 366 0.80 28.28 52.88
N LYS A 367 1.42 29.44 53.12
CA LYS A 367 2.14 30.20 52.09
C LYS A 367 3.28 29.35 51.47
N ALA A 368 4.12 28.74 52.37
CA ALA A 368 5.22 27.92 51.92
C ALA A 368 4.79 26.68 51.15
N GLN A 369 3.74 25.99 51.62
CA GLN A 369 3.18 24.82 50.91
C GLN A 369 2.58 25.20 49.55
N THR A 370 1.85 26.32 49.44
CA THR A 370 1.27 26.82 48.21
C THR A 370 2.36 27.19 47.20
N GLU A 371 3.43 27.90 47.65
CA GLU A 371 4.56 28.26 46.77
C GLU A 371 5.30 27.02 46.27
N GLN A 372 5.48 26.01 47.13
CA GLN A 372 6.08 24.74 46.72
C GLN A 372 5.20 24.00 45.69
N THR A 373 3.89 23.99 45.90
CA THR A 373 2.94 23.37 44.96
C THR A 373 2.95 24.06 43.59
N LEU A 374 2.98 25.41 43.60
CA LEU A 374 3.05 26.19 42.34
C LEU A 374 4.37 25.95 41.59
N LYS A 375 5.52 25.87 42.30
CA LYS A 375 6.81 25.52 41.69
C LYS A 375 6.80 24.10 41.12
N THR A 376 6.21 23.14 41.82
CA THR A 376 6.05 21.78 41.33
C THR A 376 5.21 21.77 40.05
N LYS A 377 4.05 22.46 40.04
CA LYS A 377 3.18 22.58 38.84
C LYS A 377 3.89 23.29 37.69
N GLU A 378 4.73 24.30 37.93
CA GLU A 378 5.53 24.94 36.89
C GLU A 378 6.55 23.98 36.24
N ASN A 379 7.18 23.13 37.04
CA ASN A 379 8.08 22.11 36.54
C ASN A 379 7.34 20.98 35.81
N GLU A 380 6.22 20.53 36.35
CA GLU A 380 5.32 19.56 35.69
C GLU A 380 4.86 20.07 34.35
N LEU A 381 4.46 21.35 34.25
CA LEU A 381 4.04 21.95 32.99
C LEU A 381 5.12 21.84 31.90
N LYS A 382 6.38 22.13 32.24
CA LYS A 382 7.51 22.03 31.29
C LYS A 382 7.76 20.60 30.80
N THR A 383 7.43 19.60 31.62
CA THR A 383 7.64 18.19 31.29
C THR A 383 6.40 17.53 30.67
N SER A 384 5.21 18.04 30.96
CA SER A 384 3.93 17.46 30.46
C SER A 384 3.54 17.93 29.06
N ILE A 385 4.00 19.11 28.61
CA ILE A 385 3.74 19.59 27.25
C ILE A 385 4.67 18.85 26.29
N PRO A 386 4.13 17.96 25.41
CA PRO A 386 4.95 17.26 24.44
C PRO A 386 5.55 18.24 23.44
N GLN A 387 6.71 17.89 22.88
CA GLN A 387 7.30 18.68 21.81
C GLN A 387 6.35 18.75 20.61
N VAL A 388 6.10 19.96 20.14
CA VAL A 388 5.31 20.19 18.93
C VAL A 388 6.06 19.65 17.74
N ARG A 389 5.39 18.84 16.91
CA ARG A 389 5.97 18.26 15.70
C ARG A 389 5.10 18.55 14.50
N TRP A 390 5.75 18.91 13.40
CA TRP A 390 5.11 19.06 12.10
C TRP A 390 5.43 17.87 11.21
N TYR A 391 4.42 17.39 10.51
CA TYR A 391 4.54 16.40 9.46
C TYR A 391 4.25 17.09 8.14
N VAL A 392 5.24 17.13 7.25
CA VAL A 392 5.10 17.71 5.91
C VAL A 392 5.03 16.52 4.95
N GLN A 393 3.89 16.36 4.30
CA GLN A 393 3.55 15.21 3.48
C GLN A 393 3.22 15.67 2.07
N ASP A 394 3.55 14.86 1.07
CA ASP A 394 3.18 15.07 -0.33
C ASP A 394 2.01 14.17 -0.74
N ARG A 395 1.57 14.24 -2.00
CA ARG A 395 0.49 13.39 -2.54
C ARG A 395 0.75 11.88 -2.39
N GLN A 396 2.00 11.44 -2.34
CA GLN A 396 2.32 10.02 -2.18
C GLN A 396 1.92 9.47 -0.82
N SER A 397 1.80 10.33 0.17
CA SER A 397 1.28 9.98 1.50
C SER A 397 -0.23 9.74 1.52
N LEU A 398 -0.96 10.19 0.49
CA LEU A 398 -2.38 9.93 0.33
C LEU A 398 -2.60 8.47 -0.13
N GLY A 399 -3.21 7.66 0.73
CA GLY A 399 -3.45 6.24 0.44
C GLY A 399 -4.25 6.01 -0.85
N GLY A 400 -5.21 6.87 -1.17
CA GLY A 400 -5.99 6.80 -2.41
C GLY A 400 -5.15 7.07 -3.66
N PHE A 401 -4.27 8.07 -3.61
CA PHE A 401 -3.37 8.42 -4.70
C PHE A 401 -2.30 7.34 -4.93
N SER A 402 -1.62 6.91 -3.87
CA SER A 402 -0.55 5.91 -3.96
C SER A 402 -1.06 4.55 -4.43
N ALA A 403 -2.27 4.15 -4.02
CA ALA A 403 -2.92 2.94 -4.50
C ALA A 403 -3.21 3.01 -6.00
N LEU A 404 -3.83 4.10 -6.48
CA LEU A 404 -4.13 4.31 -7.89
C LEU A 404 -2.85 4.29 -8.75
N LYS A 405 -1.83 5.07 -8.36
CA LYS A 405 -0.53 5.10 -9.05
C LYS A 405 0.08 3.71 -9.14
N SER A 406 0.15 2.99 -8.03
CA SER A 406 0.73 1.65 -7.97
C SER A 406 -0.02 0.64 -8.84
N ASP A 407 -1.35 0.71 -8.88
CA ASP A 407 -2.16 -0.20 -9.69
C ASP A 407 -1.96 0.06 -11.19
N LEU A 408 -1.95 1.33 -11.60
CA LEU A 408 -1.70 1.71 -12.99
C LEU A 408 -0.26 1.40 -13.43
N ASP A 409 0.74 1.68 -12.61
CA ASP A 409 2.15 1.34 -12.87
C ASP A 409 2.36 -0.17 -13.01
N SER A 410 1.65 -0.97 -12.21
CA SER A 410 1.71 -2.42 -12.29
C SER A 410 1.11 -2.95 -13.59
N ILE A 411 -0.05 -2.43 -14.01
CA ILE A 411 -0.66 -2.78 -15.30
C ILE A 411 0.25 -2.35 -16.46
N GLN A 412 0.86 -1.17 -16.37
CA GLN A 412 1.79 -0.66 -17.38
C GLN A 412 3.05 -1.53 -17.46
N SER A 413 3.59 -1.99 -16.34
CA SER A 413 4.76 -2.90 -16.29
C SER A 413 4.47 -4.23 -16.97
N LEU A 414 3.28 -4.80 -16.76
CA LEU A 414 2.80 -5.96 -17.52
C LEU A 414 2.71 -5.63 -19.01
N GLY A 415 2.14 -4.47 -19.35
CA GLY A 415 1.99 -3.99 -20.71
C GLY A 415 3.31 -3.83 -21.47
N ASN A 416 4.40 -3.54 -20.79
CA ASN A 416 5.73 -3.41 -21.40
C ASN A 416 6.40 -4.76 -21.64
N ALA A 417 6.14 -5.77 -20.84
CA ALA A 417 6.82 -7.06 -20.90
C ALA A 417 6.22 -8.02 -21.95
N PHE A 418 4.88 -8.05 -22.08
CA PHE A 418 4.23 -8.94 -23.06
C PHE A 418 4.60 -8.67 -24.51
N PRO A 419 4.67 -7.42 -25.00
CA PRO A 419 5.03 -7.15 -26.39
C PRO A 419 6.40 -7.68 -26.80
N ILE A 420 7.34 -7.82 -25.89
CA ILE A 420 8.67 -8.40 -26.18
C ILE A 420 8.52 -9.86 -26.63
N VAL A 421 7.69 -10.64 -25.95
CA VAL A 421 7.44 -12.04 -26.32
C VAL A 421 6.70 -12.12 -27.66
N PHE A 422 5.70 -11.24 -27.88
CA PHE A 422 5.00 -11.14 -29.15
C PHE A 422 5.95 -10.79 -30.31
N LEU A 423 6.88 -9.86 -30.11
CA LEU A 423 7.89 -9.47 -31.09
C LEU A 423 8.82 -10.63 -31.44
N VAL A 424 9.30 -11.37 -30.45
CA VAL A 424 10.18 -12.54 -30.66
C VAL A 424 9.44 -13.58 -31.50
N VAL A 425 8.18 -13.88 -31.16
CA VAL A 425 7.36 -14.83 -31.92
C VAL A 425 7.11 -14.31 -33.35
N ALA A 426 6.80 -13.01 -33.50
CA ALA A 426 6.59 -12.37 -34.80
C ALA A 426 7.82 -12.47 -35.72
N VAL A 427 9.01 -12.17 -35.19
CA VAL A 427 10.27 -12.27 -35.92
C VAL A 427 10.57 -13.71 -36.33
N MET A 428 10.41 -14.68 -35.42
CA MET A 428 10.60 -16.10 -35.72
C MET A 428 9.65 -16.61 -36.82
N MET A 429 8.38 -16.22 -36.73
CA MET A 429 7.36 -16.64 -37.72
C MET A 429 7.57 -15.96 -39.06
N SER A 430 7.92 -14.67 -39.06
CA SER A 430 8.26 -13.93 -40.29
C SER A 430 9.49 -14.51 -40.97
N LEU A 431 10.51 -14.85 -40.20
CA LEU A 431 11.73 -15.50 -40.71
C LEU A 431 11.38 -16.85 -41.39
N THR A 432 10.52 -17.65 -40.73
CA THR A 432 10.09 -18.94 -41.28
C THR A 432 9.32 -18.76 -42.61
N SER A 433 8.35 -17.84 -42.63
CA SER A 433 7.51 -17.57 -43.81
C SER A 433 8.33 -16.97 -44.97
N MET A 434 9.25 -16.01 -44.66
CA MET A 434 10.06 -15.35 -45.68
C MET A 434 11.17 -16.25 -46.21
N ALA A 435 11.88 -17.00 -45.34
CA ALA A 435 12.89 -17.96 -45.76
C ALA A 435 12.30 -19.00 -46.71
N ARG A 436 11.07 -19.45 -46.42
CA ARG A 436 10.35 -20.40 -47.27
C ARG A 436 9.96 -19.79 -48.60
N MET A 437 9.42 -18.57 -48.61
CA MET A 437 9.02 -17.86 -49.82
C MET A 437 10.22 -17.65 -50.76
N VAL A 438 11.37 -17.24 -50.19
CA VAL A 438 12.64 -17.05 -50.95
C VAL A 438 13.17 -18.38 -51.46
N GLU A 439 13.02 -19.47 -50.71
CA GLU A 439 13.45 -20.83 -51.14
C GLU A 439 12.57 -21.37 -52.24
N GLU A 440 11.25 -21.18 -52.24
CA GLU A 440 10.32 -21.59 -53.31
C GLU A 440 10.63 -20.85 -54.63
N ASP A 441 10.92 -19.54 -54.54
CA ASP A 441 11.23 -18.69 -55.69
C ASP A 441 12.68 -18.75 -56.14
N ARG A 442 13.49 -19.69 -55.63
CA ARG A 442 14.93 -19.77 -55.87
C ARG A 442 15.30 -19.82 -57.35
N SER A 443 14.60 -20.59 -58.18
CA SER A 443 14.87 -20.66 -59.59
C SER A 443 14.62 -19.34 -60.29
N LEU A 444 13.52 -18.68 -59.91
CA LEU A 444 13.11 -17.38 -60.41
C LEU A 444 14.08 -16.26 -60.01
N ILE A 445 14.62 -16.31 -58.75
CA ILE A 445 15.69 -15.43 -58.27
C ILE A 445 16.93 -15.62 -59.12
N GLY A 446 17.31 -16.90 -59.39
CA GLY A 446 18.43 -17.24 -60.25
C GLY A 446 18.27 -16.69 -61.69
N THR A 447 17.09 -16.75 -62.23
CA THR A 447 16.75 -16.20 -63.55
C THR A 447 16.89 -14.68 -63.58
N TYR A 448 16.35 -13.96 -62.59
CA TYR A 448 16.44 -12.53 -62.53
C TYR A 448 17.89 -12.06 -62.36
N VAL A 449 18.68 -12.68 -61.45
CA VAL A 449 20.10 -12.36 -61.30
C VAL A 449 20.92 -12.71 -62.55
N GLY A 450 20.55 -13.81 -63.25
CA GLY A 450 21.15 -14.18 -64.51
C GLY A 450 20.86 -13.20 -65.67
N LEU A 451 19.66 -12.57 -65.65
CA LEU A 451 19.26 -11.50 -66.56
C LEU A 451 19.88 -10.12 -66.23
N GLY A 452 20.74 -10.01 -65.19
CA GLY A 452 21.42 -8.78 -64.85
C GLY A 452 20.73 -7.91 -63.81
N TYR A 453 19.60 -8.33 -63.23
CA TYR A 453 18.98 -7.58 -62.15
C TYR A 453 19.85 -7.60 -60.88
N GLY A 454 20.06 -6.43 -60.27
CA GLY A 454 20.82 -6.35 -59.04
C GLY A 454 20.18 -7.11 -57.89
N ARG A 455 20.98 -7.72 -57.00
CA ARG A 455 20.49 -8.51 -55.85
C ARG A 455 19.53 -7.71 -54.96
N LEU A 456 19.76 -6.40 -54.76
CA LEU A 456 18.88 -5.54 -54.02
C LEU A 456 17.50 -5.35 -54.70
N ALA A 457 17.47 -5.22 -56.03
CA ALA A 457 16.22 -5.14 -56.80
C ALA A 457 15.40 -6.41 -56.66
N VAL A 458 16.03 -7.58 -56.63
CA VAL A 458 15.36 -8.85 -56.42
C VAL A 458 14.89 -9.01 -54.97
N ALA A 459 15.69 -8.59 -53.98
CA ALA A 459 15.32 -8.62 -52.59
C ALA A 459 14.15 -7.67 -52.27
N SER A 460 14.04 -6.54 -52.95
CA SER A 460 12.95 -5.55 -52.73
C SER A 460 11.56 -6.16 -52.93
N ARG A 461 11.39 -7.19 -53.69
CA ARG A 461 10.13 -7.93 -53.88
C ARG A 461 9.59 -8.45 -52.53
N TYR A 462 10.47 -9.07 -51.76
CA TYR A 462 10.21 -9.69 -50.48
C TYR A 462 10.16 -8.66 -49.36
N LEU A 463 11.05 -7.66 -49.43
CA LEU A 463 11.05 -6.55 -48.43
C LEU A 463 9.79 -5.72 -48.51
N LEU A 464 9.32 -5.34 -49.71
CA LEU A 464 8.08 -4.60 -49.88
C LEU A 464 6.84 -5.41 -49.47
N PHE A 465 6.86 -6.72 -49.74
CA PHE A 465 5.77 -7.62 -49.27
C PHE A 465 5.68 -7.64 -47.75
N ALA A 466 6.82 -7.82 -47.07
CA ALA A 466 6.88 -7.84 -45.62
C ALA A 466 6.55 -6.47 -45.01
N LEU A 467 7.05 -5.38 -45.60
CA LEU A 467 6.78 -4.01 -45.20
C LEU A 467 5.28 -3.68 -45.27
N LEU A 468 4.64 -3.97 -46.42
CA LEU A 468 3.21 -3.72 -46.59
C LEU A 468 2.36 -4.55 -45.63
N ALA A 469 2.72 -5.82 -45.41
CA ALA A 469 2.03 -6.66 -44.44
C ALA A 469 2.12 -6.08 -43.01
N CYS A 470 3.31 -5.60 -42.62
CA CYS A 470 3.51 -4.97 -41.31
C CYS A 470 2.81 -3.62 -41.20
N LEU A 471 2.81 -2.79 -42.24
CA LEU A 471 2.13 -1.49 -42.21
C LEU A 471 0.61 -1.65 -42.12
N ILE A 472 0.02 -2.56 -42.90
CA ILE A 472 -1.42 -2.82 -42.84
C ILE A 472 -1.78 -3.48 -41.50
N GLY A 473 -1.01 -4.49 -41.09
CA GLY A 473 -1.22 -5.16 -39.80
C GLY A 473 -1.00 -4.21 -38.63
N GLY A 474 0.07 -3.44 -38.65
CA GLY A 474 0.37 -2.43 -37.63
C GLY A 474 -0.67 -1.32 -37.56
N GLY A 475 -1.13 -0.81 -38.71
CA GLY A 475 -2.22 0.20 -38.76
C GLY A 475 -3.53 -0.30 -38.16
N LEU A 476 -3.94 -1.52 -38.51
CA LEU A 476 -5.10 -2.16 -37.87
C LEU A 476 -4.83 -2.45 -36.38
N GLY A 477 -3.59 -2.79 -36.06
CA GLY A 477 -3.16 -2.99 -34.68
C GLY A 477 -3.25 -1.71 -33.83
N LEU A 478 -2.91 -0.54 -34.39
CA LEU A 478 -3.12 0.75 -33.72
C LEU A 478 -4.58 1.04 -33.46
N LEU A 479 -5.45 0.72 -34.42
CA LEU A 479 -6.89 0.93 -34.24
C LEU A 479 -7.44 0.09 -33.08
N VAL A 480 -7.07 -1.17 -33.00
CA VAL A 480 -7.45 -2.05 -31.88
C VAL A 480 -6.75 -1.62 -30.60
N GLY A 481 -5.48 -1.19 -30.69
CA GLY A 481 -4.64 -0.80 -29.57
C GLY A 481 -5.05 0.54 -28.93
N PHE A 482 -5.54 1.52 -29.68
CA PHE A 482 -5.97 2.81 -29.11
C PHE A 482 -7.47 2.92 -28.85
N LEU A 483 -8.29 2.02 -29.38
CA LEU A 483 -9.74 2.04 -29.16
C LEU A 483 -10.24 0.80 -28.40
N GLY A 484 -9.84 -0.39 -28.79
CA GLY A 484 -10.41 -1.63 -28.28
C GLY A 484 -9.88 -2.02 -26.90
N ILE A 485 -8.56 -2.16 -26.78
CA ILE A 485 -7.93 -2.58 -25.52
C ILE A 485 -8.08 -1.51 -24.43
N PRO A 486 -7.85 -0.20 -24.69
CA PRO A 486 -8.05 0.84 -23.68
C PRO A 486 -9.50 0.91 -23.21
N ALA A 487 -10.48 0.84 -24.12
CA ALA A 487 -11.89 0.85 -23.73
C ALA A 487 -12.24 -0.32 -22.78
N PHE A 488 -11.72 -1.51 -23.07
CA PHE A 488 -11.88 -2.66 -22.17
C PHE A 488 -11.19 -2.43 -20.81
N LEU A 489 -9.94 -1.94 -20.81
CA LEU A 489 -9.17 -1.70 -19.59
C LEU A 489 -9.83 -0.63 -18.71
N LEU A 490 -10.37 0.43 -19.31
CA LEU A 490 -11.07 1.50 -18.60
C LEU A 490 -12.36 1.00 -17.93
N VAL A 491 -13.16 0.17 -18.61
CA VAL A 491 -14.34 -0.48 -17.99
C VAL A 491 -13.93 -1.30 -16.76
N VAL A 492 -12.77 -1.94 -16.85
CA VAL A 492 -12.22 -2.72 -15.76
C VAL A 492 -11.75 -1.81 -14.60
N LEU A 493 -11.07 -0.70 -14.89
CA LEU A 493 -10.63 0.29 -13.92
C LEU A 493 -11.79 1.05 -13.26
N GLU A 494 -12.89 1.30 -13.97
CA GLU A 494 -14.14 1.87 -13.41
C GLU A 494 -14.73 1.01 -12.29
N GLY A 495 -14.47 -0.29 -12.31
CA GLY A 495 -14.81 -1.21 -11.21
C GLY A 495 -13.99 -0.97 -9.93
N MET A 496 -12.86 -0.25 -9.99
CA MET A 496 -12.01 0.05 -8.83
C MET A 496 -12.04 1.52 -8.45
N TYR A 497 -12.01 2.40 -9.45
CA TYR A 497 -11.84 3.85 -9.28
C TYR A 497 -12.92 4.62 -10.02
N VAL A 498 -13.36 5.70 -9.43
CA VAL A 498 -14.23 6.67 -10.10
C VAL A 498 -13.32 7.72 -10.75
N MET A 499 -13.23 7.68 -12.09
CA MET A 499 -12.38 8.59 -12.87
C MET A 499 -13.25 9.45 -13.80
N PRO A 500 -13.70 10.63 -13.36
CA PRO A 500 -14.52 11.49 -14.21
C PRO A 500 -13.75 12.01 -15.42
N GLY A 501 -14.38 11.99 -16.59
CA GLY A 501 -13.86 12.67 -17.77
C GLY A 501 -12.78 11.92 -18.56
N VAL A 502 -12.68 10.59 -18.43
CA VAL A 502 -11.75 9.78 -19.23
C VAL A 502 -12.06 9.94 -20.72
N ARG A 503 -11.03 10.16 -21.52
CA ARG A 503 -11.09 10.25 -22.99
C ARG A 503 -10.03 9.37 -23.59
N LEU A 504 -10.38 8.64 -24.65
CA LEU A 504 -9.42 7.87 -25.43
C LEU A 504 -8.63 8.83 -26.31
N GLU A 505 -7.31 8.92 -26.08
CA GLU A 505 -6.42 9.82 -26.81
C GLU A 505 -5.40 9.03 -27.64
N TYR A 506 -5.15 9.52 -28.87
CA TYR A 506 -4.19 8.89 -29.76
C TYR A 506 -2.78 9.46 -29.54
N ASP A 507 -1.81 8.59 -29.31
CA ASP A 507 -0.41 8.95 -29.21
C ASP A 507 0.34 8.60 -30.52
N TRP A 508 0.62 9.63 -31.34
CA TRP A 508 1.31 9.45 -32.61
C TRP A 508 2.73 8.97 -32.46
N LEU A 509 3.44 9.44 -31.42
CA LEU A 509 4.84 9.08 -31.21
C LEU A 509 4.96 7.61 -30.81
N TYR A 510 4.21 7.22 -29.80
CA TYR A 510 4.26 5.84 -29.30
C TYR A 510 3.68 4.84 -30.31
N GLY A 511 2.59 5.21 -30.97
CA GLY A 511 2.00 4.40 -32.04
C GLY A 511 2.95 4.18 -33.21
N SER A 512 3.63 5.22 -33.68
CA SER A 512 4.61 5.10 -34.76
C SER A 512 5.84 4.28 -34.35
N LEU A 513 6.31 4.43 -33.11
CA LEU A 513 7.40 3.62 -32.55
C LEU A 513 7.01 2.13 -32.47
N GLY A 514 5.77 1.85 -32.05
CA GLY A 514 5.21 0.50 -32.01
C GLY A 514 5.22 -0.17 -33.40
N ILE A 515 4.74 0.50 -34.43
CA ILE A 515 4.84 -0.01 -35.81
C ILE A 515 6.30 -0.18 -36.24
N ALA A 516 7.14 0.83 -35.99
CA ALA A 516 8.54 0.81 -36.41
C ALA A 516 9.30 -0.39 -35.81
N LEU A 517 9.03 -0.73 -34.56
CA LEU A 517 9.66 -1.86 -33.86
C LEU A 517 9.33 -3.19 -34.58
N PHE A 518 8.07 -3.43 -34.92
CA PHE A 518 7.66 -4.63 -35.64
C PHE A 518 8.17 -4.63 -37.09
N VAL A 519 8.13 -3.50 -37.78
CA VAL A 519 8.68 -3.35 -39.14
C VAL A 519 10.16 -3.68 -39.15
N VAL A 520 10.97 -3.11 -38.25
CA VAL A 520 12.39 -3.39 -38.14
C VAL A 520 12.66 -4.88 -37.88
N GLY A 521 11.96 -5.47 -36.93
CA GLY A 521 12.11 -6.89 -36.60
C GLY A 521 11.80 -7.82 -37.79
N VAL A 522 10.66 -7.59 -38.47
CA VAL A 522 10.23 -8.41 -39.61
C VAL A 522 11.10 -8.15 -40.86
N LEU A 523 11.49 -6.91 -41.11
CA LEU A 523 12.44 -6.62 -42.21
C LEU A 523 13.81 -7.23 -41.97
N ALA A 524 14.34 -7.18 -40.75
CA ALA A 524 15.61 -7.83 -40.41
C ALA A 524 15.56 -9.35 -40.67
N ALA A 525 14.47 -10.00 -40.26
CA ALA A 525 14.23 -11.42 -40.53
C ALA A 525 14.15 -11.70 -42.05
N THR A 526 13.49 -10.84 -42.83
CA THR A 526 13.35 -10.94 -44.27
C THR A 526 14.71 -10.74 -44.99
N ILE A 527 15.50 -9.72 -44.55
CA ILE A 527 16.83 -9.46 -45.06
C ILE A 527 17.72 -10.68 -44.81
N TYR A 528 17.70 -11.23 -43.61
CA TYR A 528 18.47 -12.42 -43.26
C TYR A 528 18.11 -13.60 -44.18
N ALA A 529 16.82 -13.87 -44.41
CA ALA A 529 16.36 -14.93 -45.34
C ALA A 529 16.82 -14.70 -46.78
N CYS A 530 16.70 -13.47 -47.29
CA CYS A 530 17.16 -13.10 -48.61
C CYS A 530 18.67 -13.26 -48.80
N VAL A 531 19.47 -12.75 -47.84
CA VAL A 531 20.94 -12.79 -47.91
C VAL A 531 21.44 -14.22 -47.91
N GLN A 532 20.81 -15.11 -47.16
CA GLN A 532 21.24 -16.54 -47.10
C GLN A 532 21.15 -17.24 -48.45
N GLU A 533 20.07 -17.05 -49.22
CA GLU A 533 19.93 -17.66 -50.57
C GLU A 533 20.64 -16.86 -51.65
N MET A 534 20.68 -15.53 -51.61
CA MET A 534 21.29 -14.68 -52.65
C MET A 534 22.84 -14.67 -52.63
N ARG A 535 23.47 -15.26 -51.62
CA ARG A 535 24.94 -15.48 -51.62
C ARG A 535 25.39 -16.53 -52.64
N MET A 536 24.47 -17.37 -53.13
CA MET A 536 24.76 -18.42 -54.12
C MET A 536 24.87 -17.81 -55.52
N THR A 537 25.57 -18.53 -56.41
CA THR A 537 25.69 -18.17 -57.83
C THR A 537 24.35 -18.40 -58.54
N PRO A 538 24.02 -17.64 -59.64
CA PRO A 538 22.79 -17.83 -60.41
C PRO A 538 22.59 -19.26 -60.91
N ALA A 539 23.69 -19.89 -61.39
CA ALA A 539 23.67 -21.27 -61.84
C ALA A 539 23.35 -22.28 -60.72
N ALA A 540 23.81 -22.01 -59.49
CA ALA A 540 23.52 -22.84 -58.33
C ALA A 540 22.07 -22.64 -57.85
N LEU A 541 21.50 -21.42 -58.02
CA LEU A 541 20.11 -21.10 -57.69
C LEU A 541 19.14 -21.79 -58.66
N MET A 542 19.46 -21.91 -59.95
CA MET A 542 18.66 -22.57 -60.96
C MET A 542 18.64 -24.10 -60.82
N ARG A 543 19.60 -24.68 -60.14
CA ARG A 543 19.64 -26.14 -59.94
C ARG A 543 18.82 -26.54 -58.74
N PRO A 544 18.02 -27.64 -58.79
CA PRO A 544 17.36 -28.18 -57.64
C PRO A 544 18.37 -28.45 -56.50
N LYS A 545 18.02 -28.16 -55.26
CA LYS A 545 18.86 -28.50 -54.10
C LYS A 545 19.09 -29.99 -54.03
N ALA A 546 20.37 -30.39 -54.05
CA ALA A 546 20.72 -31.81 -53.89
C ALA A 546 20.15 -32.35 -52.57
N PRO A 547 19.55 -33.55 -52.57
CA PRO A 547 19.06 -34.15 -51.32
C PRO A 547 20.22 -34.27 -50.32
N ARG A 548 20.03 -33.71 -49.14
CA ARG A 548 21.03 -33.88 -48.06
C ARG A 548 21.13 -35.34 -47.70
N ALA A 549 22.35 -35.89 -47.66
CA ALA A 549 22.57 -37.27 -47.22
C ALA A 549 21.96 -37.50 -45.84
N GLY A 550 21.25 -38.58 -45.63
CA GLY A 550 20.56 -38.89 -44.38
C GLY A 550 21.54 -39.09 -43.23
N SER A 551 21.57 -38.20 -42.27
CA SER A 551 22.30 -38.41 -41.02
C SER A 551 21.46 -39.25 -40.06
N ARG A 552 22.10 -40.13 -39.28
CA ARG A 552 21.41 -40.90 -38.23
C ARG A 552 20.87 -39.94 -37.20
N ILE A 553 19.54 -40.08 -36.87
CA ILE A 553 18.90 -39.28 -35.85
C ILE A 553 19.14 -39.86 -34.44
N LEU A 554 19.04 -39.02 -33.42
CA LEU A 554 19.23 -39.42 -32.02
C LEU A 554 18.31 -40.58 -31.62
N LEU A 555 17.06 -40.57 -32.13
CA LEU A 555 16.05 -41.59 -31.83
C LEU A 555 16.43 -43.01 -32.37
N GLU A 556 17.24 -43.08 -33.43
CA GLU A 556 17.77 -44.35 -33.93
C GLU A 556 18.78 -45.01 -33.00
N ARG A 557 19.41 -44.22 -32.10
CA ARG A 557 20.33 -44.74 -31.09
C ARG A 557 19.59 -45.43 -29.96
N ILE A 558 18.31 -45.14 -29.77
CA ILE A 558 17.46 -45.74 -28.75
C ILE A 558 16.75 -46.97 -29.36
N LYS A 559 17.50 -48.05 -29.51
CA LYS A 559 17.06 -49.30 -30.17
C LYS A 559 15.68 -49.81 -29.71
N PRO A 560 15.31 -49.84 -28.38
CA PRO A 560 14.05 -50.42 -27.95
C PRO A 560 12.84 -49.60 -28.44
N VAL A 561 12.95 -48.30 -28.53
CA VAL A 561 11.89 -47.40 -29.04
C VAL A 561 11.80 -47.51 -30.57
N TRP A 562 12.97 -47.44 -31.23
CA TRP A 562 13.01 -47.50 -32.72
C TRP A 562 12.47 -48.79 -33.27
N ASN A 563 12.74 -49.96 -32.68
CA ASN A 563 12.27 -51.24 -33.16
C ASN A 563 10.76 -51.44 -33.02
N ARG A 564 10.14 -50.82 -32.04
CA ARG A 564 8.69 -50.88 -31.84
C ARG A 564 7.89 -49.91 -32.73
N MET A 565 8.53 -48.96 -33.40
CA MET A 565 7.87 -48.00 -34.28
C MET A 565 7.57 -48.62 -35.66
N GLY A 566 6.31 -48.42 -36.13
CA GLY A 566 5.90 -48.77 -37.49
C GLY A 566 6.60 -47.93 -38.57
N PHE A 567 6.57 -48.34 -39.79
CA PHE A 567 7.25 -47.73 -40.93
C PHE A 567 6.96 -46.20 -41.04
N LEU A 568 5.68 -45.81 -41.08
CA LEU A 568 5.26 -44.41 -41.18
C LEU A 568 5.78 -43.57 -39.99
N SER A 569 5.84 -44.15 -38.76
CA SER A 569 6.36 -43.46 -37.59
C SER A 569 7.89 -43.23 -37.69
N LYS A 570 8.61 -44.19 -38.25
CA LYS A 570 10.07 -44.07 -38.52
C LYS A 570 10.35 -42.98 -39.56
N VAL A 571 9.55 -42.94 -40.62
CA VAL A 571 9.63 -41.91 -41.68
C VAL A 571 9.34 -40.52 -41.10
N THR A 572 8.24 -40.38 -40.34
CA THR A 572 7.89 -39.11 -39.67
C THR A 572 9.01 -38.62 -38.73
N ALA A 573 9.55 -39.50 -37.88
CA ALA A 573 10.64 -39.15 -37.00
C ALA A 573 11.91 -38.71 -37.77
N ARG A 574 12.29 -39.45 -38.83
CA ARG A 574 13.41 -39.02 -39.66
C ARG A 574 13.17 -37.67 -40.32
N ASN A 575 11.98 -37.39 -40.79
CA ASN A 575 11.64 -36.14 -41.43
C ASN A 575 11.68 -34.95 -40.46
N ILE A 576 11.09 -35.11 -39.25
CA ILE A 576 11.15 -34.08 -38.20
C ILE A 576 12.59 -33.68 -37.85
N PHE A 577 13.46 -34.65 -37.58
CA PHE A 577 14.84 -34.36 -37.15
C PHE A 577 15.82 -34.08 -38.27
N ARG A 578 15.50 -34.35 -39.52
CA ARG A 578 16.31 -34.05 -40.70
C ARG A 578 16.45 -32.56 -40.94
N PHE A 579 15.41 -31.78 -40.70
CA PHE A 579 15.35 -30.32 -40.91
C PHE A 579 15.37 -29.57 -39.58
N LYS A 580 16.55 -29.52 -38.91
CA LYS A 580 16.71 -28.93 -37.58
C LYS A 580 16.21 -27.48 -37.47
N SER A 581 16.44 -26.64 -38.46
CA SER A 581 16.01 -25.25 -38.50
C SER A 581 14.49 -25.18 -38.41
N ARG A 582 13.75 -25.98 -39.18
CA ARG A 582 12.32 -26.07 -39.16
C ARG A 582 11.79 -26.59 -37.82
N LEU A 583 12.41 -27.66 -37.29
CA LEU A 583 12.09 -28.21 -36.00
C LEU A 583 12.14 -27.11 -34.90
N ILE A 584 13.27 -26.38 -34.82
CA ILE A 584 13.48 -25.34 -33.84
C ILE A 584 12.44 -24.21 -34.00
N MET A 585 12.19 -23.76 -35.22
CA MET A 585 11.25 -22.68 -35.51
C MET A 585 9.78 -23.07 -35.17
N THR A 586 9.37 -24.31 -35.55
CA THR A 586 8.02 -24.79 -35.28
C THR A 586 7.80 -25.03 -33.79
N VAL A 587 8.71 -25.76 -33.17
CA VAL A 587 8.63 -26.07 -31.73
C VAL A 587 8.76 -24.79 -30.91
N GLY A 588 9.66 -23.89 -31.29
CA GLY A 588 9.84 -22.59 -30.63
C GLY A 588 8.62 -21.69 -30.73
N GLY A 589 7.97 -21.62 -31.91
CA GLY A 589 6.74 -20.86 -32.09
C GLY A 589 5.58 -21.37 -31.22
N VAL A 590 5.36 -22.71 -31.22
CA VAL A 590 4.34 -23.33 -30.37
C VAL A 590 4.71 -23.18 -28.89
N ALA A 591 5.97 -23.35 -28.52
CA ALA A 591 6.42 -23.17 -27.13
C ALA A 591 6.20 -21.72 -26.64
N GLY A 592 6.46 -20.72 -27.49
CA GLY A 592 6.21 -19.33 -27.17
C GLY A 592 4.72 -19.05 -26.90
N CYS A 593 3.85 -19.57 -27.76
CA CYS A 593 2.40 -19.44 -27.59
C CYS A 593 1.90 -20.15 -26.32
N THR A 594 2.35 -21.39 -26.08
CA THR A 594 1.98 -22.13 -24.85
C THR A 594 2.54 -21.42 -23.61
N ALA A 595 3.74 -20.87 -23.69
CA ALA A 595 4.35 -20.12 -22.58
C ALA A 595 3.52 -18.86 -22.22
N LEU A 596 3.00 -18.15 -23.21
CA LEU A 596 2.12 -16.99 -22.97
C LEU A 596 0.82 -17.39 -22.27
N ILE A 597 0.19 -18.49 -22.69
CA ILE A 597 -1.02 -19.00 -22.04
C ILE A 597 -0.73 -19.41 -20.59
N VAL A 598 0.33 -20.16 -20.37
CA VAL A 598 0.77 -20.56 -19.01
C VAL A 598 1.11 -19.33 -18.16
N CYS A 599 1.79 -18.35 -18.73
CA CYS A 599 2.14 -17.11 -18.03
C CYS A 599 0.89 -16.35 -17.57
N GLY A 600 -0.12 -16.19 -18.44
CA GLY A 600 -1.38 -15.57 -18.07
C GLY A 600 -2.09 -16.33 -16.95
N LEU A 601 -2.18 -17.65 -17.05
CA LEU A 601 -2.79 -18.50 -16.01
C LEU A 601 -1.97 -18.49 -14.71
N ALA A 602 -0.63 -18.41 -14.79
CA ALA A 602 0.25 -18.30 -13.63
C ALA A 602 -0.02 -17.01 -12.82
N ILE A 603 -0.19 -15.89 -13.52
CA ILE A 603 -0.54 -14.61 -12.86
C ILE A 603 -1.90 -14.74 -12.17
N ASN A 604 -2.89 -15.32 -12.85
CA ASN A 604 -4.21 -15.56 -12.27
C ASN A 604 -4.14 -16.42 -11.00
N ASP A 605 -3.45 -17.55 -11.06
CA ASP A 605 -3.32 -18.47 -9.93
C ASP A 605 -2.60 -17.82 -8.75
N THR A 606 -1.53 -17.08 -9.04
CA THR A 606 -0.74 -16.35 -8.04
C THR A 606 -1.59 -15.34 -7.30
N VAL A 607 -2.38 -14.57 -8.02
CA VAL A 607 -3.22 -13.51 -7.44
C VAL A 607 -4.44 -14.08 -6.72
N ALA A 608 -5.10 -15.10 -7.30
CA ALA A 608 -6.27 -15.72 -6.71
C ALA A 608 -6.02 -16.41 -5.35
N ASP A 609 -4.82 -16.92 -5.14
CA ASP A 609 -4.47 -17.61 -3.88
C ASP A 609 -3.82 -16.69 -2.84
N LEU A 610 -3.59 -15.42 -3.17
CA LEU A 610 -2.86 -14.50 -2.30
C LEU A 610 -3.54 -14.33 -0.93
N GLY A 611 -4.86 -14.11 -0.91
CA GLY A 611 -5.64 -13.99 0.33
C GLY A 611 -5.62 -15.27 1.18
N ILE A 612 -5.80 -16.41 0.54
CA ILE A 612 -5.78 -17.70 1.24
C ILE A 612 -4.41 -17.95 1.87
N LYS A 613 -3.33 -17.73 1.10
CA LYS A 613 -1.96 -17.91 1.61
C LYS A 613 -1.65 -16.98 2.78
N GLN A 614 -2.09 -15.72 2.71
CA GLN A 614 -1.86 -14.76 3.78
C GLN A 614 -2.66 -15.10 5.03
N TYR A 615 -3.98 -15.25 4.90
CA TYR A 615 -4.89 -15.30 6.05
C TYR A 615 -5.17 -16.72 6.55
N ARG A 616 -4.61 -17.78 5.93
CA ARG A 616 -4.69 -19.15 6.41
C ARG A 616 -3.34 -19.82 6.60
N ASP A 617 -2.31 -19.51 5.76
CA ASP A 617 -1.00 -20.14 5.85
C ASP A 617 -0.03 -19.31 6.70
N VAL A 618 -0.02 -17.98 6.53
CA VAL A 618 0.87 -17.06 7.26
C VAL A 618 0.23 -16.68 8.59
N TYR A 619 -0.96 -16.10 8.59
CA TYR A 619 -1.68 -15.80 9.81
C TYR A 619 -2.41 -17.05 10.30
N GLN A 620 -2.01 -17.52 11.46
CA GLN A 620 -2.58 -18.71 12.13
C GLN A 620 -3.64 -18.34 13.17
N TYR A 621 -3.83 -17.04 13.45
CA TYR A 621 -4.92 -16.55 14.28
C TYR A 621 -6.21 -16.45 13.45
N ASP A 622 -7.35 -16.66 14.09
CA ASP A 622 -8.66 -16.58 13.46
C ASP A 622 -9.27 -15.18 13.59
N LEU A 623 -8.84 -14.44 14.62
CA LEU A 623 -9.36 -13.12 14.96
C LEU A 623 -8.24 -12.20 15.44
N MET A 624 -8.23 -10.98 14.91
CA MET A 624 -7.44 -9.86 15.40
C MET A 624 -8.40 -8.77 15.89
N VAL A 625 -8.21 -8.30 17.12
CA VAL A 625 -9.00 -7.21 17.71
C VAL A 625 -8.04 -6.10 18.14
N VAL A 626 -8.43 -4.87 17.86
CA VAL A 626 -7.70 -3.65 18.25
C VAL A 626 -8.64 -2.74 19.01
N SER A 627 -8.14 -2.14 20.08
CA SER A 627 -8.87 -1.17 20.92
C SER A 627 -8.08 0.12 21.10
N GLY A 628 -8.73 1.14 21.67
CA GLY A 628 -8.02 2.29 22.20
C GLY A 628 -7.20 1.93 23.45
N ASP A 629 -6.20 2.73 23.77
CA ASP A 629 -5.34 2.48 24.95
C ASP A 629 -6.14 2.49 26.28
N SER A 630 -7.22 3.27 26.37
CA SER A 630 -8.11 3.34 27.54
C SER A 630 -8.95 2.07 27.73
N ASP A 631 -9.36 1.43 26.64
CA ASP A 631 -10.36 0.36 26.62
C ASP A 631 -9.73 -1.02 26.42
N ALA A 632 -8.39 -1.05 26.30
CA ALA A 632 -7.62 -2.24 26.01
C ALA A 632 -7.82 -3.39 27.01
N ASP A 633 -7.98 -3.06 28.30
CA ASP A 633 -8.20 -4.05 29.36
C ASP A 633 -9.59 -4.66 29.26
N GLU A 634 -10.63 -3.85 29.00
CA GLU A 634 -12.00 -4.30 28.82
C GLU A 634 -12.12 -5.24 27.62
N MET A 635 -11.59 -4.81 26.48
CA MET A 635 -11.55 -5.64 25.26
C MET A 635 -10.85 -6.98 25.50
N ARG A 636 -9.69 -6.97 26.17
CA ARG A 636 -8.93 -8.21 26.44
C ARG A 636 -9.70 -9.19 27.30
N VAL A 637 -10.34 -8.71 28.38
CA VAL A 637 -11.15 -9.54 29.25
C VAL A 637 -12.34 -10.13 28.48
N LYS A 638 -13.02 -9.32 27.68
CA LYS A 638 -14.17 -9.74 26.88
C LYS A 638 -13.81 -10.84 25.88
N VAL A 639 -12.78 -10.64 25.10
CA VAL A 639 -12.35 -11.63 24.09
C VAL A 639 -11.82 -12.91 24.74
N ALA A 640 -11.05 -12.80 25.82
CA ALA A 640 -10.46 -13.97 26.50
C ALA A 640 -11.50 -14.79 27.25
N SER A 641 -12.59 -14.18 27.75
CA SER A 641 -13.65 -14.89 28.48
C SER A 641 -14.72 -15.52 27.58
N ASP A 642 -14.72 -15.22 26.26
CA ASP A 642 -15.69 -15.81 25.33
C ASP A 642 -15.43 -17.29 25.14
N GLY A 643 -16.49 -18.12 25.25
CA GLY A 643 -16.40 -19.59 25.16
C GLY A 643 -15.92 -20.12 23.80
N ARG A 644 -15.86 -19.28 22.75
CA ARG A 644 -15.33 -19.60 21.43
C ARG A 644 -13.80 -19.44 21.37
N THR A 645 -13.21 -18.67 22.27
CA THR A 645 -11.79 -18.38 22.28
C THR A 645 -11.01 -19.55 22.88
N THR A 646 -10.08 -20.10 22.11
CA THR A 646 -9.25 -21.23 22.52
C THR A 646 -7.84 -20.81 22.98
N SER A 647 -7.31 -19.75 22.41
CA SER A 647 -5.98 -19.21 22.73
C SER A 647 -5.90 -17.74 22.36
N THR A 648 -5.23 -16.96 23.18
CA THR A 648 -5.04 -15.50 22.95
C THR A 648 -3.60 -15.10 23.09
N MET A 649 -3.21 -14.01 22.38
CA MET A 649 -1.92 -13.39 22.49
C MET A 649 -2.08 -11.87 22.40
N ASN A 650 -1.70 -11.16 23.45
CA ASN A 650 -1.70 -9.71 23.46
C ASN A 650 -0.50 -9.19 22.67
N VAL A 651 -0.72 -8.16 21.87
CA VAL A 651 0.29 -7.44 21.10
C VAL A 651 0.00 -5.95 21.14
N ARG A 652 0.99 -5.11 20.79
CA ARG A 652 0.73 -3.72 20.50
C ARG A 652 0.89 -3.49 19.01
N ILE A 653 -0.12 -2.92 18.39
CA ILE A 653 -0.15 -2.58 16.97
C ILE A 653 -0.17 -1.06 16.83
N GLU A 654 0.78 -0.53 16.08
CA GLU A 654 0.88 0.89 15.75
C GLU A 654 1.12 1.08 14.26
N SER A 655 0.57 2.13 13.69
CA SER A 655 0.97 2.58 12.37
C SER A 655 2.27 3.36 12.47
N GLY A 656 3.19 3.14 11.53
CA GLY A 656 4.47 3.82 11.49
C GLY A 656 5.02 3.83 10.06
N ASP A 657 6.25 4.35 9.90
CA ASP A 657 6.91 4.40 8.61
C ASP A 657 8.28 3.74 8.68
N MET A 658 8.68 3.12 7.59
CA MET A 658 10.00 2.53 7.43
C MET A 658 10.69 3.10 6.19
N ALA A 659 11.93 3.59 6.38
CA ALA A 659 12.75 4.13 5.30
C ALA A 659 14.15 3.52 5.31
N VAL A 660 14.77 3.40 4.15
CA VAL A 660 16.15 2.93 4.03
C VAL A 660 17.11 4.04 4.46
N GLY A 661 17.95 3.79 5.45
CA GLY A 661 19.00 4.73 5.87
C GLY A 661 20.04 4.94 4.75
N LYS A 662 20.47 6.17 4.48
CA LYS A 662 21.62 6.42 3.61
C LYS A 662 22.82 5.67 4.15
N SER A 663 23.33 4.72 3.36
CA SER A 663 24.61 4.07 3.66
C SER A 663 25.74 5.07 3.46
N ASP A 664 26.63 5.20 4.46
CA ASP A 664 27.89 5.98 4.42
C ASP A 664 28.96 5.38 3.48
N SER A 665 28.59 4.65 2.46
CA SER A 665 29.51 4.14 1.45
C SER A 665 29.54 5.09 0.26
N GLY A 666 30.60 5.91 0.21
CA GLY A 666 30.92 6.77 -0.92
C GLY A 666 31.18 5.99 -2.19
N SER A 667 30.18 5.81 -3.00
CA SER A 667 30.28 5.66 -4.43
C SER A 667 29.12 6.46 -5.03
N GLY A 668 29.49 7.56 -5.72
CA GLY A 668 28.53 8.38 -6.42
C GLY A 668 27.91 7.61 -7.55
N ASP A 669 26.66 7.24 -7.35
CA ASP A 669 25.70 7.19 -8.45
C ASP A 669 24.28 7.17 -7.90
N SER A 670 23.39 7.89 -8.62
CA SER A 670 21.92 7.84 -8.54
C SER A 670 21.22 8.68 -7.47
N SER A 671 20.64 9.72 -7.93
CA SER A 671 19.33 10.30 -7.69
C SER A 671 18.24 9.23 -7.55
N GLY A 672 18.20 8.51 -6.43
CA GLY A 672 17.06 7.70 -6.03
C GLY A 672 16.39 8.37 -4.86
N SER A 673 15.12 8.70 -4.95
CA SER A 673 14.27 9.08 -3.83
C SER A 673 14.44 8.04 -2.72
N VAL A 674 14.66 8.48 -1.48
CA VAL A 674 14.68 7.58 -0.31
C VAL A 674 13.26 7.03 -0.19
N GLY A 675 13.01 5.82 -0.67
CA GLY A 675 11.71 5.17 -0.55
C GLY A 675 11.37 5.03 0.94
N SER A 676 10.19 5.52 1.31
CA SER A 676 9.56 5.21 2.59
C SER A 676 8.30 4.41 2.35
N GLU A 677 7.98 3.49 3.24
CA GLU A 677 6.76 2.70 3.20
C GLU A 677 6.08 2.75 4.56
N SER A 678 4.77 2.95 4.54
CA SER A 678 3.96 2.87 5.75
C SER A 678 3.89 1.41 6.21
N ILE A 679 4.18 1.19 7.50
CA ILE A 679 4.27 -0.13 8.10
C ILE A 679 3.31 -0.27 9.27
N GLN A 680 2.96 -1.50 9.58
CA GLN A 680 2.31 -1.87 10.83
C GLN A 680 3.38 -2.41 11.79
N LEU A 681 3.71 -1.63 12.82
CA LEU A 681 4.68 -2.03 13.84
C LEU A 681 3.98 -2.86 14.90
N VAL A 682 4.39 -4.12 15.03
CA VAL A 682 3.80 -5.10 15.96
C VAL A 682 4.80 -5.40 17.07
N ALA A 683 4.58 -4.81 18.25
CA ALA A 683 5.37 -5.14 19.43
C ALA A 683 4.82 -6.37 20.15
N VAL A 684 5.71 -7.29 20.51
CA VAL A 684 5.42 -8.60 21.08
C VAL A 684 5.96 -8.69 22.49
N PRO A 685 5.14 -9.09 23.50
CA PRO A 685 5.59 -9.24 24.88
C PRO A 685 6.75 -10.23 25.01
N GLU A 686 7.76 -9.88 25.79
CA GLU A 686 8.97 -10.70 26.01
C GLU A 686 8.65 -12.13 26.46
N LYS A 687 7.69 -12.29 27.36
CA LYS A 687 7.27 -13.58 27.88
C LYS A 687 6.54 -14.47 26.86
N ARG A 688 6.13 -13.92 25.72
CA ARG A 688 5.31 -14.57 24.70
C ARG A 688 5.99 -14.65 23.33
N LEU A 689 7.28 -14.34 23.22
CA LEU A 689 8.01 -14.42 21.93
C LEU A 689 7.96 -15.80 21.30
N SER A 690 7.98 -16.87 22.12
CA SER A 690 7.84 -18.26 21.64
C SER A 690 6.43 -18.59 21.12
N ASP A 691 5.40 -17.85 21.56
CA ASP A 691 4.01 -18.09 21.17
C ASP A 691 3.65 -17.37 19.88
N LEU A 692 4.43 -16.37 19.45
CA LEU A 692 4.23 -15.67 18.19
C LEU A 692 4.15 -16.65 17.01
N GLY A 693 5.01 -17.68 16.99
CA GLY A 693 4.99 -18.72 15.96
C GLY A 693 3.72 -19.58 15.93
N LYS A 694 2.87 -19.53 16.97
CA LYS A 694 1.55 -20.19 16.98
C LYS A 694 0.46 -19.32 16.35
N MET A 695 0.67 -17.99 16.33
CA MET A 695 -0.28 -16.99 15.80
C MET A 695 0.11 -16.51 14.40
N VAL A 696 1.40 -16.45 14.11
CA VAL A 696 1.93 -16.05 12.81
C VAL A 696 3.04 -17.01 12.39
N THR A 697 2.93 -17.57 11.19
CA THR A 697 3.96 -18.47 10.64
C THR A 697 5.20 -17.67 10.25
N LEU A 698 6.25 -17.74 11.04
CA LEU A 698 7.51 -17.06 10.78
C LEU A 698 8.44 -17.95 9.93
N GLN A 699 8.46 -17.75 8.61
CA GLN A 699 9.29 -18.50 7.67
C GLN A 699 10.28 -17.59 6.96
N PRO A 700 11.58 -17.96 6.88
CA PRO A 700 12.56 -17.20 6.14
C PRO A 700 12.29 -17.26 4.64
N VAL A 701 12.47 -16.14 3.96
CA VAL A 701 12.43 -16.06 2.50
C VAL A 701 13.85 -16.16 1.94
N HIS A 702 14.07 -17.10 1.03
CA HIS A 702 15.31 -17.20 0.25
C HIS A 702 15.03 -16.73 -1.17
N SER A 703 15.62 -15.62 -1.57
CA SER A 703 15.63 -15.16 -2.96
C SER A 703 16.44 -16.15 -3.81
N GLY A 704 15.76 -17.01 -4.54
CA GLY A 704 16.38 -17.80 -5.61
C GLY A 704 16.76 -16.89 -6.79
N ILE A 705 17.90 -17.19 -7.47
CA ILE A 705 18.45 -16.43 -8.61
C ILE A 705 17.46 -16.26 -9.79
N LEU A 706 16.31 -16.90 -9.78
CA LEU A 706 15.30 -16.94 -10.84
C LEU A 706 13.88 -16.65 -10.35
N GLY A 707 13.69 -15.87 -9.24
CA GLY A 707 12.35 -15.55 -8.76
C GLY A 707 11.51 -16.73 -8.27
N THR A 708 12.10 -17.89 -8.19
CA THR A 708 11.51 -19.01 -7.50
C THR A 708 11.88 -18.82 -6.03
N SER A 709 10.98 -18.27 -5.22
CA SER A 709 11.06 -18.44 -3.79
C SER A 709 11.01 -19.94 -3.52
N SER A 710 12.18 -20.55 -3.43
CA SER A 710 12.23 -21.86 -2.80
C SER A 710 11.90 -21.59 -1.34
N ILE A 711 10.80 -22.14 -0.85
CA ILE A 711 10.52 -22.24 0.57
C ILE A 711 11.78 -22.84 1.19
N GLY A 712 12.67 -21.95 1.64
CA GLY A 712 13.95 -22.35 2.17
C GLY A 712 13.71 -22.94 3.54
N GLY A 713 14.10 -24.17 3.71
CA GLY A 713 14.33 -24.86 4.95
C GLY A 713 13.16 -24.85 5.95
N LYS A 714 12.88 -25.97 6.58
CA LYS A 714 11.98 -26.13 7.73
C LYS A 714 12.54 -25.39 8.97
N GLY A 715 12.81 -24.08 8.88
CA GLY A 715 13.27 -23.24 9.97
C GLY A 715 12.20 -22.22 10.33
N SER A 716 11.79 -22.18 11.58
CA SER A 716 11.01 -21.07 12.13
C SER A 716 11.96 -19.95 12.48
N LEU A 717 11.69 -18.74 11.99
CA LEU A 717 12.39 -17.55 12.45
C LEU A 717 12.06 -17.30 13.93
N LYS A 718 13.03 -16.79 14.67
CA LYS A 718 12.82 -16.31 16.04
C LYS A 718 12.99 -14.81 16.07
N LEU A 719 12.11 -14.15 16.79
CA LEU A 719 12.23 -12.74 17.07
C LEU A 719 13.24 -12.56 18.20
N ASP A 720 14.32 -11.84 17.93
CA ASP A 720 15.42 -11.56 18.87
C ASP A 720 15.37 -10.09 19.33
N ASP A 721 16.05 -9.80 20.46
CA ASP A 721 16.11 -8.44 21.07
C ASP A 721 17.09 -7.48 20.39
N ASP A 722 17.71 -7.89 19.30
CA ASP A 722 18.73 -7.09 18.58
C ASP A 722 18.30 -6.68 17.18
N GLY A 723 17.04 -6.95 16.78
CA GLY A 723 16.57 -6.61 15.45
C GLY A 723 15.08 -6.74 15.27
N VAL A 724 14.63 -6.40 14.06
CA VAL A 724 13.23 -6.51 13.64
C VAL A 724 13.06 -7.56 12.55
N ILE A 725 11.92 -8.21 12.52
CA ILE A 725 11.51 -9.08 11.41
C ILE A 725 10.58 -8.29 10.51
N VAL A 726 10.97 -8.12 9.25
CA VAL A 726 10.24 -7.30 8.27
C VAL A 726 9.44 -8.22 7.33
N ALA A 727 8.24 -7.81 6.97
CA ALA A 727 7.42 -8.49 5.96
C ALA A 727 8.11 -8.50 4.59
N GLN A 728 7.95 -9.59 3.83
CA GLN A 728 8.51 -9.73 2.47
C GLN A 728 8.01 -8.64 1.51
N SER A 729 6.74 -8.25 1.65
CA SER A 729 6.15 -7.16 0.87
C SER A 729 6.92 -5.84 1.03
N ALA A 730 7.14 -5.39 2.28
CA ALA A 730 7.89 -4.17 2.59
C ALA A 730 9.38 -4.31 2.24
N ALA A 731 9.97 -5.48 2.50
CA ALA A 731 11.37 -5.73 2.15
C ALA A 731 11.60 -5.67 0.62
N SER A 732 10.64 -6.15 -0.17
CA SER A 732 10.73 -6.13 -1.65
C SER A 732 10.56 -4.72 -2.21
N SER A 733 9.59 -3.94 -1.69
CA SER A 733 9.33 -2.59 -2.18
C SER A 733 10.49 -1.63 -1.91
N LEU A 734 11.14 -1.76 -0.74
CA LEU A 734 12.26 -0.92 -0.34
C LEU A 734 13.65 -1.49 -0.67
N GLY A 735 13.73 -2.68 -1.29
CA GLY A 735 15.00 -3.34 -1.60
C GLY A 735 15.81 -3.75 -0.36
N ILE A 736 15.14 -4.06 0.76
CA ILE A 736 15.76 -4.40 2.05
C ILE A 736 16.10 -5.89 2.10
N ALA A 737 17.29 -6.19 2.62
CA ALA A 737 17.74 -7.55 2.89
C ALA A 737 18.04 -7.76 4.38
N THR A 738 18.15 -9.01 4.80
CA THR A 738 18.62 -9.37 6.16
C THR A 738 19.97 -8.71 6.44
N GLY A 739 20.09 -8.03 7.60
CA GLY A 739 21.26 -7.27 8.01
C GLY A 739 21.25 -5.78 7.64
N SER A 740 20.29 -5.34 6.82
CA SER A 740 20.10 -3.92 6.49
C SER A 740 19.75 -3.09 7.73
N LYS A 741 20.13 -1.81 7.71
CA LYS A 741 19.70 -0.82 8.70
C LYS A 741 18.55 -0.01 8.11
N VAL A 742 17.46 0.09 8.83
CA VAL A 742 16.25 0.82 8.44
C VAL A 742 15.94 1.88 9.48
N ARG A 743 15.39 3.00 9.07
CA ARG A 743 14.84 4.01 9.97
C ARG A 743 13.38 3.67 10.18
N LEU A 744 12.99 3.41 11.41
CA LEU A 744 11.62 3.19 11.83
C LEU A 744 11.07 4.45 12.48
N THR A 745 9.83 4.79 12.15
CA THR A 745 9.05 5.83 12.84
C THR A 745 7.88 5.12 13.51
N ASN A 746 7.69 5.29 14.81
CA ASN A 746 6.57 4.72 15.54
C ASN A 746 5.30 5.59 15.43
N GLY A 747 4.18 5.13 16.01
CA GLY A 747 2.89 5.85 16.00
C GLY A 747 2.93 7.25 16.62
N ASP A 748 3.91 7.55 17.49
CA ASP A 748 4.12 8.89 18.06
C ASP A 748 5.06 9.75 17.21
N GLY A 749 5.52 9.27 16.06
CA GLY A 749 6.46 9.96 15.18
C GLY A 749 7.92 9.96 15.70
N VAL A 750 8.28 9.11 16.68
CA VAL A 750 9.65 8.96 17.14
C VAL A 750 10.43 8.11 16.15
N GLN A 751 11.56 8.63 15.68
CA GLN A 751 12.44 7.95 14.73
C GLN A 751 13.58 7.23 15.42
N ALA A 752 13.82 5.99 15.02
CA ALA A 752 14.97 5.22 15.50
C ALA A 752 15.55 4.37 14.35
N THR A 753 16.84 4.03 14.46
CA THR A 753 17.48 3.14 13.50
C THR A 753 17.45 1.71 14.02
N ALA A 754 16.78 0.82 13.29
CA ALA A 754 16.69 -0.60 13.61
C ALA A 754 17.52 -1.44 12.62
N LYS A 755 17.95 -2.63 13.08
CA LYS A 755 18.58 -3.64 12.24
C LYS A 755 17.53 -4.67 11.82
N VAL A 756 17.50 -5.03 10.55
CA VAL A 756 16.66 -6.12 10.04
C VAL A 756 17.33 -7.45 10.37
N SER A 757 16.77 -8.23 11.29
CA SER A 757 17.28 -9.55 11.69
C SER A 757 16.87 -10.62 10.68
N ALA A 758 15.67 -10.52 10.13
CA ALA A 758 15.16 -11.44 9.13
C ALA A 758 14.04 -10.82 8.29
N VAL A 759 13.76 -11.44 7.14
CA VAL A 759 12.59 -11.16 6.32
C VAL A 759 11.64 -12.35 6.40
N ASN A 760 10.40 -12.10 6.82
CA ASN A 760 9.36 -13.11 6.93
C ASN A 760 8.53 -13.20 5.66
N ARG A 761 8.10 -14.42 5.33
CA ARG A 761 7.13 -14.70 4.26
C ARG A 761 5.76 -14.13 4.66
N ASN A 762 5.58 -12.85 4.41
CA ASN A 762 4.32 -12.14 4.56
C ASN A 762 3.96 -11.51 3.20
N LEU A 763 2.84 -11.90 2.62
CA LEU A 763 2.49 -11.60 1.23
C LEU A 763 1.63 -10.34 1.12
N ILE A 764 0.85 -10.04 2.16
CA ILE A 764 -0.07 -8.90 2.24
C ILE A 764 0.23 -8.15 3.52
N GLY A 765 0.32 -6.82 3.43
CA GLY A 765 0.65 -5.94 4.54
C GLY A 765 2.15 -5.74 4.72
N SER A 766 2.50 -4.69 5.41
CA SER A 766 3.89 -4.28 5.68
C SER A 766 4.19 -4.42 7.19
N ASP A 767 3.95 -5.61 7.74
CA ASP A 767 4.18 -5.86 9.16
C ASP A 767 5.65 -5.86 9.51
N VAL A 768 5.98 -5.23 10.63
CA VAL A 768 7.30 -5.24 11.23
C VAL A 768 7.16 -5.71 12.66
N TYR A 769 7.70 -6.90 12.96
CA TYR A 769 7.65 -7.48 14.30
C TYR A 769 8.87 -7.07 15.11
N ILE A 770 8.64 -6.61 16.33
CA ILE A 770 9.66 -6.14 17.27
C ILE A 770 9.40 -6.71 18.67
N SER A 771 10.45 -7.10 19.42
CA SER A 771 10.29 -7.50 20.81
C SER A 771 10.01 -6.29 21.70
N GLU A 772 9.33 -6.50 22.82
CA GLU A 772 9.11 -5.49 23.86
C GLU A 772 10.42 -4.83 24.28
N THR A 773 11.44 -5.61 24.58
CA THR A 773 12.77 -5.15 25.00
C THR A 773 13.41 -4.26 23.93
N TYR A 774 13.38 -4.67 22.66
CA TYR A 774 13.98 -3.89 21.58
C TYR A 774 13.18 -2.62 21.26
N TYR A 775 11.84 -2.68 21.38
CA TYR A 775 10.98 -1.50 21.24
C TYR A 775 11.31 -0.44 22.31
N VAL A 776 11.44 -0.85 23.59
CA VAL A 776 11.82 0.03 24.71
C VAL A 776 13.19 0.64 24.47
N LYS A 777 14.15 -0.15 23.99
CA LYS A 777 15.51 0.31 23.67
C LYS A 777 15.52 1.36 22.55
N LEU A 778 14.67 1.21 21.52
CA LEU A 778 14.63 2.13 20.38
C LEU A 778 13.85 3.42 20.67
N PHE A 779 12.71 3.31 21.35
CA PHE A 779 11.74 4.41 21.47
C PHE A 779 11.61 4.96 22.88
N GLY A 780 12.28 4.36 23.89
CA GLY A 780 12.37 4.88 25.27
C GLY A 780 11.08 4.80 26.08
N LYS A 781 10.08 3.99 25.66
CA LYS A 781 8.78 3.84 26.34
C LYS A 781 8.65 2.45 26.94
N SER A 782 8.24 2.34 28.21
CA SER A 782 8.01 1.08 28.90
C SER A 782 6.55 0.63 28.82
N PHE A 783 6.33 -0.68 28.86
CA PHE A 783 5.00 -1.29 28.90
C PHE A 783 4.52 -1.52 30.33
N VAL A 784 3.20 -1.39 30.58
CA VAL A 784 2.62 -1.81 31.85
C VAL A 784 2.58 -3.34 31.88
N SER A 785 3.29 -3.93 32.80
CA SER A 785 3.17 -5.36 33.05
C SER A 785 1.90 -5.61 33.86
N ASN A 786 0.78 -5.80 33.20
CA ASN A 786 -0.50 -6.06 33.86
C ASN A 786 -0.94 -7.50 33.77
N VAL A 787 -1.23 -7.98 34.96
CA VAL A 787 -2.19 -9.04 35.34
C VAL A 787 -2.36 -10.16 34.31
N SER A 788 -1.66 -11.22 34.60
CA SER A 788 -1.93 -12.56 34.07
C SER A 788 -3.37 -12.97 34.39
N VAL A 789 -4.27 -12.86 33.43
CA VAL A 789 -5.47 -13.69 33.42
C VAL A 789 -5.01 -15.09 33.01
N SER A 790 -4.59 -15.90 33.99
CA SER A 790 -4.29 -17.31 33.77
C SER A 790 -5.61 -18.06 33.61
N GLY A 791 -6.02 -18.24 32.38
CA GLY A 791 -7.01 -19.25 32.02
C GLY A 791 -6.33 -20.59 31.74
N GLU A 792 -5.66 -21.16 32.74
CA GLU A 792 -5.27 -22.54 32.73
C GLU A 792 -6.06 -23.27 33.83
N SER A 793 -7.05 -24.06 33.44
CA SER A 793 -7.69 -25.00 34.32
C SER A 793 -6.74 -26.15 34.58
N ASP A 794 -5.93 -26.06 35.61
CA ASP A 794 -5.35 -27.23 36.28
C ASP A 794 -6.18 -27.58 37.51
N LYS A 795 -6.91 -28.69 37.36
CA LYS A 795 -7.50 -29.40 38.48
C LYS A 795 -6.38 -30.10 39.22
N GLN A 796 -5.91 -29.54 40.32
CA GLN A 796 -5.50 -30.36 41.50
C GLN A 796 -5.05 -29.43 42.65
N GLY A 797 -5.64 -29.68 43.82
CA GLY A 797 -5.00 -29.38 45.11
C GLY A 797 -5.57 -28.20 45.90
N THR A 798 -6.65 -28.52 46.58
CA THR A 798 -7.16 -27.96 47.85
C THR A 798 -6.19 -27.24 48.77
N GLU A 799 -6.80 -26.27 49.49
CA GLU A 799 -6.47 -25.70 50.80
C GLU A 799 -5.49 -24.50 50.82
N ASN A 800 -6.01 -23.31 50.92
CA ASN A 800 -5.95 -22.35 52.03
C ASN A 800 -6.33 -20.95 51.51
N ALA A 801 -7.63 -20.71 51.53
CA ALA A 801 -8.20 -19.35 51.46
C ALA A 801 -8.37 -18.82 52.86
N SER A 802 -7.54 -17.89 53.28
CA SER A 802 -7.78 -17.05 54.44
C SER A 802 -8.28 -15.68 53.99
N GLN A 803 -9.56 -15.53 54.21
CA GLN A 803 -10.34 -14.31 54.35
C GLN A 803 -9.58 -13.02 54.65
N LEU A 804 -9.80 -12.00 53.89
CA LEU A 804 -9.77 -10.60 54.36
C LEU A 804 -11.12 -9.95 54.01
N SER A 805 -12.02 -10.00 55.03
CA SER A 805 -13.22 -9.18 55.10
C SER A 805 -12.82 -7.80 55.62
N ILE A 806 -13.26 -6.76 54.95
CA ILE A 806 -13.25 -5.38 55.50
C ILE A 806 -14.63 -5.11 56.05
N SER A 807 -14.70 -4.79 57.37
CA SER A 807 -15.84 -4.08 58.00
C SER A 807 -15.29 -2.96 58.85
N PRO A 808 -15.98 -1.81 58.96
CA PRO A 808 -15.52 -0.64 59.64
C PRO A 808 -16.07 -0.62 61.06
N GLU A 809 -15.22 -0.32 62.06
CA GLU A 809 -15.71 0.33 63.30
C GLU A 809 -14.56 0.87 64.17
N SER A 810 -14.67 2.14 64.45
CA SER A 810 -14.33 3.02 65.58
C SER A 810 -13.46 2.51 66.72
N ASP A 811 -12.61 3.43 67.14
CA ASP A 811 -12.26 3.97 68.46
C ASP A 811 -10.92 3.62 69.16
N LYS A 812 -10.20 4.69 69.33
CA LYS A 812 -9.38 5.08 70.51
C LYS A 812 -8.18 4.22 71.00
N GLN A 813 -7.10 4.87 71.01
CA GLN A 813 -6.12 5.11 72.08
C GLN A 813 -4.63 4.82 71.74
N ALA A 814 -3.88 5.91 71.74
CA ALA A 814 -2.56 6.13 72.30
C ALA A 814 -1.53 5.00 72.40
N GLY A 815 -0.36 5.25 71.80
CA GLY A 815 0.88 4.56 72.15
C GLY A 815 2.03 4.84 71.20
N LYS A 816 2.99 5.61 71.63
CA LYS A 816 4.30 5.91 71.04
C LYS A 816 5.04 4.67 70.62
N THR A 817 5.54 4.66 69.40
CA THR A 817 6.93 4.17 69.19
C THR A 817 7.47 4.68 67.85
N GLY A 818 8.62 5.30 67.84
CA GLY A 818 9.33 5.80 66.66
C GLY A 818 9.83 4.66 65.78
N VAL A 819 9.70 4.86 64.51
CA VAL A 819 10.43 4.09 63.50
C VAL A 819 11.20 5.10 62.63
N GLN A 820 12.49 4.99 62.71
CA GLN A 820 13.44 5.66 61.83
C GLN A 820 13.17 5.24 60.41
N MET A 821 12.83 6.15 59.52
CA MET A 821 12.88 5.97 58.08
C MET A 821 14.27 6.38 57.61
N SER A 822 15.03 5.40 57.19
CA SER A 822 16.24 5.60 56.42
C SER A 822 15.86 6.04 55.02
N VAL A 823 16.21 7.24 54.64
CA VAL A 823 16.13 7.75 53.26
C VAL A 823 17.22 7.07 52.47
N SER A 824 16.82 6.22 51.54
CA SER A 824 17.73 5.76 50.48
C SER A 824 17.41 6.58 49.22
N ALA A 825 18.50 7.10 48.70
CA ALA A 825 18.73 7.81 47.47
C ALA A 825 17.59 7.83 46.41
N GLU A 826 17.30 9.04 46.02
CA GLU A 826 16.62 9.43 44.78
C GLU A 826 17.25 8.72 43.58
N SER A 827 16.50 7.88 42.93
CA SER A 827 16.65 7.59 41.50
C SER A 827 15.58 8.37 40.77
N ASP A 828 15.98 9.22 39.84
CA ASP A 828 15.16 9.94 38.88
C ASP A 828 14.21 8.96 38.18
N VAL A 829 12.99 8.87 38.64
CA VAL A 829 11.89 8.24 37.88
C VAL A 829 11.26 9.34 37.06
N GLN A 830 11.77 9.54 35.83
CA GLN A 830 11.01 10.15 34.75
C GLN A 830 9.70 9.40 34.67
N SER A 831 8.58 10.09 34.82
CA SER A 831 7.21 9.60 34.57
C SER A 831 7.09 9.30 33.09
N THR A 832 7.58 8.15 32.65
CA THR A 832 7.34 7.60 31.31
C THR A 832 5.93 7.09 31.26
N LYS A 833 5.08 7.71 30.44
CA LYS A 833 3.74 7.25 30.11
C LYS A 833 3.86 5.81 29.63
N SER A 834 3.44 4.86 30.42
CA SER A 834 3.52 3.43 30.09
C SER A 834 2.55 3.09 28.95
N LEU A 835 2.99 2.28 28.00
CA LEU A 835 2.19 1.82 26.88
C LEU A 835 1.31 0.63 27.28
N THR A 836 0.11 0.54 26.71
CA THR A 836 -0.81 -0.57 26.88
C THR A 836 -0.72 -1.55 25.69
N TRP A 837 -1.12 -2.80 25.91
CA TRP A 837 -1.30 -3.80 24.86
C TRP A 837 -2.66 -3.59 24.22
N ASN A 838 -2.72 -2.78 23.16
CA ASN A 838 -3.96 -2.32 22.52
C ASN A 838 -4.59 -3.31 21.54
N ALA A 839 -3.95 -4.46 21.30
CA ALA A 839 -4.45 -5.45 20.37
C ALA A 839 -4.28 -6.88 20.88
N MET A 840 -5.09 -7.79 20.33
CA MET A 840 -5.05 -9.20 20.66
C MET A 840 -5.23 -10.06 19.41
N TYR A 841 -4.38 -11.08 19.25
CA TYR A 841 -4.60 -12.20 18.36
C TYR A 841 -5.31 -13.32 19.10
N ALA A 842 -6.34 -13.90 18.52
CA ALA A 842 -7.09 -14.99 19.12
C ALA A 842 -7.31 -16.14 18.14
N LYS A 843 -7.28 -17.37 18.65
CA LYS A 843 -7.76 -18.56 17.95
C LYS A 843 -9.17 -18.87 18.43
N LEU A 844 -10.05 -19.13 17.49
CA LEU A 844 -11.46 -19.36 17.73
C LEU A 844 -11.85 -20.79 17.39
N SER A 845 -12.79 -21.35 18.13
CA SER A 845 -13.52 -22.57 17.78
C SER A 845 -14.75 -22.25 16.93
N GLY A 846 -15.13 -23.15 16.04
CA GLY A 846 -16.34 -23.01 15.23
C GLY A 846 -16.07 -22.87 13.74
N SER A 847 -17.14 -22.64 12.96
CA SER A 847 -17.05 -22.45 11.50
C SER A 847 -16.59 -21.04 11.14
N ASP A 848 -16.04 -20.86 9.93
CA ASP A 848 -15.62 -19.58 9.38
C ASP A 848 -16.71 -18.51 9.48
N GLN A 849 -17.98 -18.89 9.23
CA GLN A 849 -19.11 -17.98 9.37
C GLN A 849 -19.33 -17.54 10.83
N SER A 850 -19.21 -18.47 11.80
CA SER A 850 -19.35 -18.15 13.23
C SER A 850 -18.22 -17.22 13.71
N GLN A 851 -17.00 -17.39 13.19
CA GLN A 851 -15.87 -16.53 13.49
C GLN A 851 -16.08 -15.11 12.91
N THR A 852 -16.61 -15.04 11.69
CA THR A 852 -16.95 -13.78 11.03
C THR A 852 -18.06 -13.04 11.77
N ASP A 853 -19.14 -13.74 12.14
CA ASP A 853 -20.26 -13.17 12.91
C ASP A 853 -19.79 -12.67 14.28
N TYR A 854 -18.82 -13.36 14.90
CA TYR A 854 -18.24 -12.92 16.16
C TYR A 854 -17.41 -11.64 15.99
N ALA A 855 -16.55 -11.58 15.00
CA ALA A 855 -15.79 -10.37 14.70
C ALA A 855 -16.73 -9.17 14.47
N GLN A 856 -17.77 -9.32 13.66
CA GLN A 856 -18.79 -8.30 13.44
C GLN A 856 -19.56 -7.92 14.70
N SER A 857 -19.77 -8.84 15.63
CA SER A 857 -20.40 -8.54 16.92
C SER A 857 -19.49 -7.70 17.83
N LEU A 858 -18.17 -7.96 17.76
CA LEU A 858 -17.17 -7.18 18.51
C LEU A 858 -17.03 -5.74 17.97
N GLU A 859 -17.14 -5.54 16.65
CA GLU A 859 -17.11 -4.19 16.06
C GLU A 859 -18.26 -3.28 16.49
N LYS A 860 -19.34 -3.86 17.05
CA LYS A 860 -20.45 -3.10 17.64
C LYS A 860 -20.18 -2.66 19.08
N ASP A 861 -19.12 -3.13 19.67
CA ASP A 861 -18.74 -2.80 21.04
C ASP A 861 -17.92 -1.52 21.10
N SER A 862 -18.24 -0.66 22.07
CA SER A 862 -17.56 0.62 22.24
C SER A 862 -16.08 0.50 22.63
N SER A 863 -15.68 -0.63 23.24
CA SER A 863 -14.29 -0.90 23.63
C SER A 863 -13.41 -1.39 22.48
N VAL A 864 -14.00 -1.67 21.29
CA VAL A 864 -13.33 -2.23 20.14
C VAL A 864 -13.27 -1.21 19.00
N VAL A 865 -12.08 -0.85 18.59
CA VAL A 865 -11.85 0.00 17.41
C VAL A 865 -12.02 -0.80 16.12
N LYS A 866 -11.47 -2.02 16.09
CA LYS A 866 -11.55 -2.90 14.91
C LYS A 866 -11.45 -4.37 15.32
N ALA A 867 -12.26 -5.21 14.69
CA ALA A 867 -12.18 -6.66 14.82
C ALA A 867 -12.15 -7.30 13.43
N VAL A 868 -11.14 -8.10 13.15
CA VAL A 868 -10.90 -8.68 11.81
C VAL A 868 -10.87 -10.20 11.91
N SER A 869 -11.78 -10.87 11.20
CA SER A 869 -11.74 -12.34 11.03
C SER A 869 -10.83 -12.71 9.87
N SER A 870 -9.86 -13.60 10.12
CA SER A 870 -8.97 -14.12 9.06
C SER A 870 -9.75 -14.87 7.99
N ALA A 871 -10.81 -15.60 8.36
CA ALA A 871 -11.68 -16.29 7.41
C ALA A 871 -12.38 -15.32 6.46
N HIS A 872 -12.95 -14.25 7.01
CA HIS A 872 -13.60 -13.20 6.19
C HIS A 872 -12.60 -12.52 5.26
N MET A 873 -11.41 -12.20 5.73
CA MET A 873 -10.37 -11.57 4.90
C MET A 873 -9.90 -12.50 3.79
N ALA A 874 -9.70 -13.79 4.05
CA ALA A 874 -9.31 -14.77 3.02
C ALA A 874 -10.34 -14.86 1.88
N ASP A 875 -11.65 -14.82 2.21
CA ASP A 875 -12.73 -14.90 1.23
C ASP A 875 -12.99 -13.56 0.52
N SER A 876 -12.80 -12.44 1.20
CA SER A 876 -12.99 -11.10 0.66
C SER A 876 -11.85 -10.65 -0.25
N PHE A 877 -10.67 -11.25 -0.10
CA PHE A 877 -9.49 -10.92 -0.89
C PHE A 877 -9.52 -11.59 -2.27
N LYS A 878 -10.52 -11.23 -3.10
CA LYS A 878 -10.69 -11.73 -4.47
C LYS A 878 -10.38 -10.61 -5.46
N PHE A 879 -9.36 -10.83 -6.29
CA PHE A 879 -9.00 -9.93 -7.38
C PHE A 879 -9.80 -10.26 -8.64
N ASP A 880 -11.11 -10.05 -8.65
CA ASP A 880 -11.95 -10.32 -9.83
C ASP A 880 -11.51 -9.51 -11.05
N LEU A 881 -10.94 -8.33 -10.82
CA LEU A 881 -10.34 -7.48 -11.84
C LEU A 881 -9.18 -8.13 -12.57
N MET A 882 -8.26 -8.75 -11.84
CA MET A 882 -7.09 -9.39 -12.43
C MET A 882 -7.52 -10.56 -13.33
N GLY A 883 -8.63 -11.22 -13.00
CA GLY A 883 -9.25 -12.22 -13.84
C GLY A 883 -9.63 -11.70 -15.22
N ALA A 884 -10.17 -10.48 -15.31
CA ALA A 884 -10.52 -9.86 -16.60
C ALA A 884 -9.28 -9.52 -17.45
N VAL A 885 -8.25 -8.95 -16.83
CA VAL A 885 -6.96 -8.65 -17.50
C VAL A 885 -6.29 -9.93 -17.99
N VAL A 886 -6.26 -10.96 -17.15
CA VAL A 886 -5.71 -12.28 -17.51
C VAL A 886 -6.51 -12.91 -18.64
N ALA A 887 -7.85 -12.82 -18.63
CA ALA A 887 -8.69 -13.33 -19.71
C ALA A 887 -8.37 -12.64 -21.05
N LEU A 888 -8.15 -11.32 -21.04
CA LEU A 888 -7.68 -10.57 -22.21
C LEU A 888 -6.32 -11.08 -22.72
N ILE A 889 -5.36 -11.23 -21.82
CA ILE A 889 -4.01 -11.73 -22.15
C ILE A 889 -4.09 -13.15 -22.74
N VAL A 890 -4.86 -14.04 -22.13
CA VAL A 890 -5.04 -15.42 -22.60
C VAL A 890 -5.75 -15.45 -23.96
N ALA A 891 -6.74 -14.57 -24.18
CA ALA A 891 -7.42 -14.45 -25.47
C ALA A 891 -6.46 -13.97 -26.58
N LEU A 892 -5.63 -12.96 -26.30
CA LEU A 892 -4.61 -12.47 -27.24
C LEU A 892 -3.51 -13.51 -27.52
N ALA A 893 -3.07 -14.21 -26.50
CA ALA A 893 -2.11 -15.33 -26.62
C ALA A 893 -2.72 -16.49 -27.43
N GLY A 894 -3.99 -16.81 -27.22
CA GLY A 894 -4.74 -17.79 -27.98
C GLY A 894 -4.91 -17.40 -29.45
N GLY A 895 -5.22 -16.14 -29.73
CA GLY A 895 -5.25 -15.58 -31.07
C GLY A 895 -3.90 -15.70 -31.79
N LEU A 896 -2.81 -15.36 -31.10
CA LEU A 896 -1.46 -15.52 -31.60
C LEU A 896 -1.15 -17.00 -31.88
N ALA A 897 -1.50 -17.91 -30.96
CA ALA A 897 -1.28 -19.35 -31.13
C ALA A 897 -2.01 -19.88 -32.37
N LEU A 898 -3.24 -19.46 -32.61
CA LEU A 898 -4.02 -19.86 -33.77
C LEU A 898 -3.37 -19.39 -35.08
N VAL A 899 -2.91 -18.14 -35.15
CA VAL A 899 -2.24 -17.59 -36.35
C VAL A 899 -0.90 -18.28 -36.58
N VAL A 900 -0.11 -18.51 -35.53
CA VAL A 900 1.18 -19.21 -35.60
C VAL A 900 0.98 -20.65 -36.09
N LEU A 901 0.10 -21.41 -35.46
CA LEU A 901 -0.20 -22.79 -35.84
C LEU A 901 -0.74 -22.89 -37.28
N PHE A 902 -1.64 -21.99 -37.70
CA PHE A 902 -2.13 -21.91 -39.05
C PHE A 902 -1.00 -21.67 -40.07
N THR A 903 -0.10 -20.72 -39.77
CA THR A 903 1.07 -20.40 -40.62
C THR A 903 2.00 -21.60 -40.77
N LEU A 904 2.31 -22.26 -39.63
CA LEU A 904 3.15 -23.45 -39.61
C LEU A 904 2.54 -24.62 -40.38
N ALA A 905 1.22 -24.85 -40.21
CA ALA A 905 0.51 -25.91 -40.91
C ALA A 905 0.47 -25.65 -42.40
N ASN A 906 0.15 -24.43 -42.86
CA ASN A 906 0.14 -24.07 -44.27
C ASN A 906 1.55 -24.20 -44.91
N THR A 907 2.58 -23.79 -44.18
CA THR A 907 3.99 -23.97 -44.63
C THR A 907 4.35 -25.45 -44.77
N ASN A 908 3.95 -26.25 -43.74
CA ASN A 908 4.24 -27.70 -43.76
C ASN A 908 3.56 -28.41 -44.93
N VAL A 909 2.33 -28.02 -45.26
CA VAL A 909 1.58 -28.56 -46.44
C VAL A 909 2.29 -28.17 -47.73
N SER A 910 2.64 -26.89 -47.91
CA SER A 910 3.29 -26.40 -49.13
C SER A 910 4.62 -27.11 -49.43
N GLU A 911 5.37 -27.45 -48.39
CA GLU A 911 6.68 -28.18 -48.52
C GLU A 911 6.52 -29.62 -49.04
N ARG A 912 5.39 -30.23 -48.76
CA ARG A 912 5.16 -31.66 -49.01
C ARG A 912 4.16 -31.96 -50.10
N VAL A 913 3.77 -30.96 -50.85
CA VAL A 913 2.83 -31.16 -51.97
C VAL A 913 3.27 -32.30 -52.91
N ARG A 914 4.58 -32.38 -53.22
CA ARG A 914 5.14 -33.45 -54.07
C ARG A 914 5.12 -34.80 -53.37
N GLU A 915 5.54 -34.87 -52.07
CA GLU A 915 5.49 -36.11 -51.29
C GLU A 915 4.06 -36.66 -51.23
N MET A 916 3.09 -35.75 -50.95
CA MET A 916 1.65 -36.09 -50.92
C MET A 916 1.12 -36.48 -52.27
N ALA A 917 1.50 -35.79 -53.33
CA ALA A 917 1.14 -36.17 -54.72
C ALA A 917 1.69 -37.55 -55.07
N THR A 918 2.93 -37.86 -54.69
CA THR A 918 3.51 -39.20 -54.86
C THR A 918 2.76 -40.27 -54.08
N LEU A 919 2.35 -40.00 -52.83
CA LEU A 919 1.57 -40.94 -52.04
C LEU A 919 0.17 -41.19 -52.69
N LYS A 920 -0.52 -40.12 -53.17
CA LYS A 920 -1.78 -40.26 -53.87
C LYS A 920 -1.64 -41.07 -55.16
N VAL A 921 -0.56 -40.87 -55.94
CA VAL A 921 -0.29 -41.67 -57.15
C VAL A 921 0.03 -43.14 -56.82
N LEU A 922 0.64 -43.39 -55.66
CA LEU A 922 0.90 -44.77 -55.15
C LEU A 922 -0.35 -45.45 -54.59
N GLY A 923 -1.53 -44.78 -54.64
CA GLY A 923 -2.79 -45.36 -54.25
C GLY A 923 -3.19 -45.17 -52.79
N PHE A 924 -2.53 -44.28 -52.02
CA PHE A 924 -2.97 -43.96 -50.68
C PHE A 924 -4.24 -43.09 -50.68
N PHE A 925 -5.21 -43.42 -49.83
CA PHE A 925 -6.40 -42.66 -49.68
C PHE A 925 -6.18 -41.27 -49.03
N ASP A 926 -7.06 -40.30 -49.37
CA ASP A 926 -6.95 -38.93 -48.79
C ASP A 926 -6.91 -38.93 -47.26
N ARG A 927 -7.67 -39.83 -46.62
CA ARG A 927 -7.65 -39.99 -45.14
C ARG A 927 -6.29 -40.41 -44.61
N GLU A 928 -5.54 -41.24 -45.33
CA GLU A 928 -4.19 -41.71 -44.94
C GLU A 928 -3.17 -40.60 -45.08
N VAL A 929 -3.30 -39.80 -46.13
CA VAL A 929 -2.47 -38.61 -46.38
C VAL A 929 -2.73 -37.55 -45.29
N HIS A 930 -3.99 -37.30 -44.97
CA HIS A 930 -4.35 -36.41 -43.85
C HIS A 930 -3.74 -36.91 -42.52
N HIS A 931 -3.88 -38.21 -42.24
CA HIS A 931 -3.35 -38.79 -40.99
C HIS A 931 -1.83 -38.66 -40.93
N TYR A 932 -1.15 -38.79 -42.03
CA TYR A 932 0.32 -38.66 -42.09
C TYR A 932 0.78 -37.24 -41.79
N VAL A 933 0.19 -36.22 -42.39
CA VAL A 933 0.49 -34.81 -42.22
C VAL A 933 0.09 -34.33 -40.80
N ASN A 934 -1.15 -34.65 -40.40
CA ASN A 934 -1.69 -34.24 -39.10
C ASN A 934 -0.90 -34.83 -37.92
N ARG A 935 -0.43 -36.10 -38.06
CA ARG A 935 0.40 -36.75 -37.04
C ARG A 935 1.73 -36.02 -36.81
N GLU A 936 2.37 -35.54 -37.85
CA GLU A 936 3.61 -34.78 -37.70
C GLU A 936 3.37 -33.45 -37.00
N MET A 937 2.31 -32.71 -37.40
CA MET A 937 1.92 -31.46 -36.76
C MET A 937 1.62 -31.67 -35.29
N MET A 938 0.90 -32.73 -34.91
CA MET A 938 0.62 -33.08 -33.53
C MET A 938 1.87 -33.38 -32.71
N ILE A 939 2.83 -34.12 -33.28
CA ILE A 939 4.13 -34.41 -32.61
C ILE A 939 4.88 -33.10 -32.34
N LEU A 940 4.98 -32.22 -33.34
CA LEU A 940 5.63 -30.93 -33.19
C LEU A 940 4.93 -30.03 -32.17
N THR A 941 3.60 -30.06 -32.16
CA THR A 941 2.80 -29.33 -31.15
C THR A 941 3.06 -29.86 -29.74
N VAL A 942 3.04 -31.17 -29.54
CA VAL A 942 3.34 -31.79 -28.23
C VAL A 942 4.77 -31.43 -27.78
N MET A 943 5.74 -31.44 -28.66
CA MET A 943 7.09 -31.02 -28.33
C MET A 943 7.15 -29.55 -27.93
N GLY A 944 6.40 -28.69 -28.64
CA GLY A 944 6.27 -27.27 -28.31
C GLY A 944 5.61 -27.04 -26.97
N VAL A 945 4.52 -27.76 -26.66
CA VAL A 945 3.83 -27.70 -25.37
C VAL A 945 4.77 -28.11 -24.23
N VAL A 946 5.47 -29.26 -24.37
CA VAL A 946 6.39 -29.74 -23.33
C VAL A 946 7.50 -28.71 -23.00
N LEU A 947 8.00 -27.98 -24.00
CA LEU A 947 8.97 -26.90 -23.78
C LEU A 947 8.30 -25.60 -23.32
N GLY A 948 7.07 -25.35 -23.75
CA GLY A 948 6.31 -24.15 -23.42
C GLY A 948 5.86 -24.10 -21.96
N LEU A 949 5.56 -25.24 -21.32
CA LEU A 949 5.13 -25.28 -19.91
C LEU A 949 6.19 -24.72 -18.95
N PRO A 950 7.45 -25.20 -18.94
CA PRO A 950 8.47 -24.63 -18.06
C PRO A 950 8.86 -23.21 -18.46
N LEU A 951 8.85 -22.90 -19.76
CA LEU A 951 9.14 -21.55 -20.26
C LEU A 951 8.06 -20.56 -19.78
N GLY A 952 6.78 -20.97 -19.78
CA GLY A 952 5.68 -20.14 -19.31
C GLY A 952 5.75 -19.83 -17.81
N ARG A 953 6.12 -20.82 -16.99
CA ARG A 953 6.39 -20.59 -15.57
C ARG A 953 7.57 -19.63 -15.37
N PHE A 954 8.63 -19.79 -16.12
CA PHE A 954 9.80 -18.92 -16.06
C PHE A 954 9.46 -17.47 -16.45
N VAL A 955 8.76 -17.27 -17.56
CA VAL A 955 8.32 -15.94 -18.02
C VAL A 955 7.32 -15.34 -17.03
N GLY A 956 6.37 -16.14 -16.53
CA GLY A 956 5.45 -15.74 -15.48
C GLY A 956 6.17 -15.25 -14.21
N GLY A 957 7.24 -15.95 -13.80
CA GLY A 957 8.09 -15.54 -12.69
C GLY A 957 8.81 -14.21 -12.90
N LEU A 958 9.33 -13.98 -14.11
CA LEU A 958 9.95 -12.69 -14.45
C LEU A 958 8.94 -11.54 -14.41
N LEU A 959 7.71 -11.81 -14.86
CA LEU A 959 6.65 -10.78 -14.88
C LEU A 959 6.12 -10.45 -13.50
N THR A 960 5.95 -11.45 -12.63
CA THR A 960 5.53 -11.20 -11.25
C THR A 960 6.58 -10.46 -10.43
N MET A 961 7.87 -10.63 -10.74
CA MET A 961 8.92 -9.79 -10.16
C MET A 961 8.84 -8.33 -10.61
N ALA A 962 8.31 -8.07 -11.81
CA ALA A 962 8.10 -6.71 -12.30
C ALA A 962 6.83 -6.05 -11.70
N LEU A 963 5.94 -6.84 -11.09
CA LEU A 963 4.79 -6.36 -10.32
C LEU A 963 5.27 -5.93 -8.92
N ASN A 964 5.80 -4.72 -8.80
CA ASN A 964 6.23 -4.17 -7.52
C ASN A 964 5.12 -3.29 -6.94
N MET A 965 4.21 -3.90 -6.19
CA MET A 965 3.12 -3.19 -5.51
C MET A 965 3.48 -2.98 -4.04
N PRO A 966 3.37 -1.75 -3.49
CA PRO A 966 3.55 -1.52 -2.06
C PRO A 966 2.64 -2.42 -1.23
N SER A 967 3.15 -2.95 -0.14
CA SER A 967 2.44 -3.85 0.77
C SER A 967 1.94 -5.17 0.17
N LEU A 968 2.35 -5.54 -1.06
CA LEU A 968 2.00 -6.81 -1.70
C LEU A 968 3.23 -7.50 -2.28
N TYR A 969 3.35 -8.79 -2.04
CA TYR A 969 4.35 -9.65 -2.65
C TYR A 969 3.70 -10.85 -3.33
N PHE A 970 4.00 -11.06 -4.62
CA PHE A 970 3.42 -12.12 -5.42
C PHE A 970 4.35 -13.34 -5.48
N GLU A 971 4.01 -14.40 -4.77
CA GLU A 971 4.70 -15.68 -4.85
C GLU A 971 4.19 -16.49 -6.02
N VAL A 972 5.02 -16.65 -7.06
CA VAL A 972 4.62 -17.33 -8.31
C VAL A 972 4.23 -18.77 -8.08
N GLU A 973 2.96 -19.05 -8.30
CA GLU A 973 2.42 -20.41 -8.29
C GLU A 973 1.66 -20.68 -9.59
N VAL A 974 1.75 -21.90 -10.07
CA VAL A 974 0.97 -22.39 -11.21
C VAL A 974 0.27 -23.66 -10.79
N LYS A 975 -1.03 -23.64 -10.72
CA LYS A 975 -1.84 -24.82 -10.34
C LYS A 975 -1.71 -25.92 -11.39
N PRO A 976 -1.73 -27.19 -10.98
CA PRO A 976 -1.75 -28.30 -11.94
C PRO A 976 -2.88 -28.20 -12.97
N LEU A 977 -4.03 -27.67 -12.58
CA LEU A 977 -5.15 -27.43 -13.47
C LEU A 977 -4.82 -26.44 -14.59
N SER A 978 -4.09 -25.36 -14.28
CA SER A 978 -3.67 -24.34 -15.25
C SER A 978 -2.71 -24.89 -16.30
N TYR A 979 -1.83 -25.81 -15.93
CA TYR A 979 -1.02 -26.56 -16.89
C TYR A 979 -1.90 -27.41 -17.80
N VAL A 980 -2.90 -28.11 -17.26
CA VAL A 980 -3.82 -28.93 -18.06
C VAL A 980 -4.64 -28.04 -19.02
N ILE A 981 -5.14 -26.89 -18.54
CA ILE A 981 -5.87 -25.93 -19.38
C ILE A 981 -5.00 -25.44 -20.52
N ALA A 982 -3.75 -25.06 -20.28
CA ALA A 982 -2.81 -24.60 -21.31
C ALA A 982 -2.52 -25.70 -22.35
N VAL A 983 -2.30 -26.93 -21.92
CA VAL A 983 -2.13 -28.08 -22.81
C VAL A 983 -3.37 -28.30 -23.68
N VAL A 984 -4.55 -28.38 -23.06
CA VAL A 984 -5.82 -28.61 -23.76
C VAL A 984 -6.12 -27.47 -24.73
N ALA A 985 -5.92 -26.22 -24.33
CA ALA A 985 -6.14 -25.05 -25.19
C ALA A 985 -5.21 -25.08 -26.41
N THR A 986 -3.90 -25.32 -26.22
CA THR A 986 -2.94 -25.38 -27.33
C THR A 986 -3.24 -26.55 -28.26
N MET A 987 -3.60 -27.71 -27.72
CA MET A 987 -3.97 -28.88 -28.52
C MET A 987 -5.29 -28.64 -29.27
N MET A 988 -6.26 -27.96 -28.66
CA MET A 988 -7.52 -27.59 -29.32
C MET A 988 -7.27 -26.63 -30.48
N PHE A 989 -6.40 -25.61 -30.30
CA PHE A 989 -6.02 -24.73 -31.40
C PHE A 989 -5.32 -25.49 -32.55
N ALA A 990 -4.46 -26.47 -32.22
CA ALA A 990 -3.83 -27.31 -33.24
C ALA A 990 -4.86 -28.15 -34.01
N LEU A 991 -5.87 -28.70 -33.33
CA LEU A 991 -6.97 -29.44 -33.98
C LEU A 991 -7.85 -28.53 -34.85
N LEU A 992 -8.19 -27.33 -34.35
CA LEU A 992 -8.93 -26.33 -35.15
C LEU A 992 -8.18 -25.96 -36.44
N VAL A 993 -6.87 -25.74 -36.34
CA VAL A 993 -6.06 -25.46 -37.54
C VAL A 993 -6.07 -26.63 -38.53
N GLN A 994 -6.03 -27.87 -38.05
CA GLN A 994 -6.14 -29.04 -38.94
C GLN A 994 -7.46 -29.06 -39.71
N LEU A 995 -8.59 -28.66 -39.11
CA LEU A 995 -9.86 -28.53 -39.77
C LEU A 995 -9.80 -27.55 -40.95
N PHE A 996 -9.07 -26.44 -40.84
CA PHE A 996 -8.90 -25.45 -41.90
C PHE A 996 -7.89 -25.90 -42.97
N VAL A 997 -6.95 -26.76 -42.63
CA VAL A 997 -5.85 -27.22 -43.52
C VAL A 997 -6.26 -28.46 -44.32
N ASN A 998 -7.10 -29.35 -43.78
CA ASN A 998 -7.53 -30.57 -44.48
C ASN A 998 -8.19 -30.28 -45.85
N PRO A 999 -9.06 -29.30 -46.06
CA PRO A 999 -9.63 -28.98 -47.39
C PRO A 999 -8.57 -28.52 -48.42
N VAL A 1000 -7.41 -27.98 -47.90
CA VAL A 1000 -6.32 -27.60 -48.79
C VAL A 1000 -5.56 -28.84 -49.27
N LEU A 1001 -5.46 -29.87 -48.45
CA LEU A 1001 -4.84 -31.17 -48.80
C LEU A 1001 -5.68 -31.93 -49.86
N ASP A 1002 -7.01 -31.80 -49.75
CA ASP A 1002 -7.91 -32.45 -50.73
C ASP A 1002 -7.76 -31.89 -52.15
N ARG A 1003 -7.49 -30.58 -52.26
CA ARG A 1003 -7.37 -29.86 -53.52
C ARG A 1003 -6.02 -30.08 -54.26
N ILE A 1004 -5.11 -30.86 -53.69
CA ILE A 1004 -3.81 -31.14 -54.30
C ILE A 1004 -4.05 -32.09 -55.50
N ASP A 1005 -3.84 -31.57 -56.73
CA ASP A 1005 -3.81 -32.37 -57.95
C ASP A 1005 -2.49 -33.12 -58.10
N PRO A 1006 -2.51 -34.47 -58.09
CA PRO A 1006 -1.28 -35.26 -58.19
C PRO A 1006 -0.52 -35.07 -59.54
N ILE A 1007 -1.28 -34.89 -60.63
CA ILE A 1007 -0.73 -34.83 -61.97
C ILE A 1007 0.04 -33.53 -62.23
N SER A 1008 -0.61 -32.39 -61.86
CA SER A 1008 0.02 -31.07 -62.00
C SER A 1008 1.20 -30.89 -61.10
N SER A 1009 1.13 -31.45 -59.87
CA SER A 1009 2.20 -31.36 -58.85
C SER A 1009 3.44 -32.16 -59.19
N LEU A 1010 3.31 -33.23 -59.97
CA LEU A 1010 4.46 -34.06 -60.46
C LEU A 1010 5.00 -33.54 -61.80
N LYS A 1011 4.20 -32.93 -62.64
CA LYS A 1011 4.55 -32.44 -63.97
C LYS A 1011 5.38 -31.13 -63.98
N SER A 1012 5.41 -30.42 -62.88
CA SER A 1012 6.10 -29.10 -62.76
C SER A 1012 7.64 -29.20 -62.68
N VAL A 1013 8.28 -30.25 -63.19
CA VAL A 1013 9.75 -30.48 -63.15
C VAL A 1013 10.38 -30.56 -64.54
N GLU A 1014 9.62 -30.45 -65.61
CA GLU A 1014 10.14 -30.25 -66.96
C GLU A 1014 10.19 -28.80 -67.41
#